data_445737a9fbf7e8515f007f79320cf650
#
_entry.id   445737a9fbf7e8515f007f79320cf650
#
_cell.length_a   1.000
_cell.length_b   1.000
_cell.length_c   1.000
_cell.angle_alpha   90.00
_cell.angle_beta   90.00
_cell.angle_gamma   90.00
#
_symmetry.space_group_name_H-M   'P 1'
#
loop_
_entity.id
_entity.type
_entity.pdbx_description
1 polymer ?
#
loop_
_entity_poly.entity_id
_entity_poly.type
_entity_poly.pdbx_seq_one_letter_code
_entity_poly.pdbx_strand_id
1 'polypeptide(L)'
;MKPSNYSHFVEIARQRAVEHPERDCIIFLEDGENKAVGDGTSAAMTYQQNDQAACQVAASLQKRGIKQGERVLVILPNSLEFVKIFYGCLYGGILAVPLSEPAGPQNMAAYLETFLPTLKVSKPSLIIVTSQLADFLRNQLPPELQKVFSGLEIATDQEILADTSAEYSAPEIKAEDTAYLQFTSGSTGTPKGIMIGHSNLMANLEEARKFMQLEEEDGTAVWLPLFHDFGLAAGLMGALYSGGFTVLMTPAHFIRKPLRWLSAMSKFKCAHSYVPPFALDLCLKKISDEELNQLDLSCMVSVTDGSEPVHYLPTKKFNERFSACGLKADVIRPGFGMAEIVIMFSGSKTGLHGLCVDRHVLETEGRVKVLGDDAPAADKKMLVNLGSQMDGHEIVIKGPDNQQLPEGEVGELMISGPSVAQGYYENMQATEEIFRQNIIGKEQPFLATGDTALLWKGELYFAGRIKDIIIIRGRNYYPHDIELVLAGVEELRPGCLMAYASGAEDESEHLAVAVEVRADLLKDPDVFRKYVLTSIDQKIIEIVGKHFQITPSERLYLEPGTIDKTSSGKIKHLRNRKTFAEETFAGLIERVSSSTETEDFDVAENKPSLETELTALFNKVVSLDPELDQPILDCGADSVVIVEFVDQVETKYALSLEIEDDTTLKDIIGQVKSK
;
A
#
# COMPACT_ATOMS: atom_id res chain seq x y z
N MET A 1 -0.54 -12.11 34.01
CA MET A 1 -1.65 -13.03 33.60
C MET A 1 -1.68 -13.12 32.08
N LYS A 2 -2.22 -14.24 31.51
CA LYS A 2 -2.33 -14.30 30.04
C LYS A 2 -3.38 -13.29 29.56
N PRO A 3 -3.11 -12.56 28.45
CA PRO A 3 -4.04 -11.56 27.90
C PRO A 3 -5.46 -12.12 27.61
N SER A 4 -5.56 -13.39 27.23
CA SER A 4 -6.82 -14.09 26.97
C SER A 4 -7.80 -14.20 28.17
N ASN A 5 -7.40 -13.79 29.38
CA ASN A 5 -8.24 -13.82 30.56
C ASN A 5 -9.11 -12.56 30.73
N TYR A 6 -8.94 -11.57 29.85
CA TYR A 6 -9.64 -10.29 29.94
C TYR A 6 -10.75 -10.20 28.88
N SER A 7 -11.83 -9.50 29.21
CA SER A 7 -13.00 -9.38 28.35
C SER A 7 -12.88 -8.26 27.31
N HIS A 8 -12.10 -7.22 27.60
CA HIS A 8 -11.92 -6.07 26.71
C HIS A 8 -10.53 -5.43 26.87
N PHE A 9 -10.14 -4.66 25.85
CA PHE A 9 -8.78 -4.10 25.75
C PHE A 9 -8.40 -3.18 26.91
N VAL A 10 -9.35 -2.40 27.46
CA VAL A 10 -9.09 -1.46 28.57
C VAL A 10 -8.64 -2.20 29.84
N GLU A 11 -9.19 -3.38 30.12
CA GLU A 11 -8.74 -4.21 31.26
C GLU A 11 -7.26 -4.57 31.14
N ILE A 12 -6.82 -4.98 29.93
CA ILE A 12 -5.40 -5.31 29.68
C ILE A 12 -4.53 -4.08 29.84
N ALA A 13 -4.92 -2.95 29.24
CA ALA A 13 -4.14 -1.73 29.30
C ALA A 13 -3.92 -1.28 30.77
N ARG A 14 -4.96 -1.32 31.59
CA ARG A 14 -4.88 -1.02 33.02
C ARG A 14 -4.05 -2.03 33.80
N GLN A 15 -4.20 -3.31 33.49
CA GLN A 15 -3.42 -4.36 34.13
C GLN A 15 -1.92 -4.22 33.85
N ARG A 16 -1.53 -3.89 32.60
CA ARG A 16 -0.13 -3.63 32.23
C ARG A 16 0.46 -2.44 33.01
N ALA A 17 -0.34 -1.40 33.23
CA ALA A 17 0.08 -0.25 34.06
C ALA A 17 0.33 -0.65 35.52
N VAL A 18 -0.38 -1.64 36.05
CA VAL A 18 -0.16 -2.19 37.39
C VAL A 18 1.04 -3.12 37.43
N GLU A 19 1.22 -3.98 36.42
CA GLU A 19 2.31 -4.96 36.36
C GLU A 19 3.66 -4.31 36.08
N HIS A 20 3.69 -3.27 35.22
CA HIS A 20 4.93 -2.65 34.70
C HIS A 20 4.88 -1.12 34.71
N PRO A 21 4.59 -0.46 35.86
CA PRO A 21 4.29 0.97 35.91
C PRO A 21 5.38 1.86 35.32
N GLU A 22 6.65 1.54 35.58
CA GLU A 22 7.81 2.36 35.18
C GLU A 22 8.43 1.94 33.82
N ARG A 23 7.90 0.87 33.19
CA ARG A 23 8.39 0.44 31.88
C ARG A 23 7.83 1.34 30.80
N ASP A 24 8.68 1.77 29.87
CA ASP A 24 8.25 2.48 28.68
C ASP A 24 7.30 1.59 27.85
N CYS A 25 6.14 2.12 27.50
CA CYS A 25 5.22 1.48 26.56
C CYS A 25 5.27 2.13 25.18
N ILE A 26 5.66 3.40 25.10
CA ILE A 26 5.80 4.14 23.84
C ILE A 26 7.03 5.04 23.90
N ILE A 27 7.83 4.98 22.83
CA ILE A 27 8.95 5.88 22.58
C ILE A 27 8.67 6.58 21.25
N PHE A 28 8.45 7.89 21.28
CA PHE A 28 8.18 8.69 20.09
C PHE A 28 9.44 9.40 19.60
N LEU A 29 9.80 9.20 18.34
CA LEU A 29 10.94 9.85 17.70
C LEU A 29 10.47 11.14 17.03
N GLU A 30 10.56 12.29 17.72
CA GLU A 30 9.98 13.57 17.30
C GLU A 30 10.53 14.07 15.96
N ASP A 31 11.82 13.90 15.70
CA ASP A 31 12.48 14.27 14.46
C ASP A 31 12.69 13.07 13.50
N GLY A 32 12.27 11.88 13.90
CA GLY A 32 12.51 10.62 13.21
C GLY A 32 13.96 10.15 13.22
N GLU A 33 14.86 10.82 13.95
CA GLU A 33 16.24 10.38 14.12
C GLU A 33 16.38 9.44 15.31
N ASN A 34 17.34 8.52 15.21
CA ASN A 34 17.53 7.48 16.22
C ASN A 34 18.50 7.92 17.31
N LYS A 35 18.19 9.00 18.02
CA LYS A 35 18.96 9.47 19.17
C LYS A 35 18.51 8.77 20.44
N ALA A 36 19.40 8.68 21.43
CA ALA A 36 19.09 8.03 22.69
C ALA A 36 17.96 8.75 23.43
N VAL A 37 17.13 8.01 24.17
CA VAL A 37 16.15 8.59 25.07
C VAL A 37 16.85 9.50 26.08
N GLY A 38 16.34 10.73 26.24
CA GLY A 38 16.93 11.73 27.13
C GLY A 38 17.89 12.72 26.49
N ASP A 39 18.18 12.59 25.18
CA ASP A 39 18.96 13.57 24.41
C ASP A 39 18.11 14.75 23.86
N GLY A 40 16.83 14.79 24.19
CA GLY A 40 15.87 15.82 23.76
C GLY A 40 15.20 15.56 22.41
N THR A 41 15.45 14.39 21.81
CA THR A 41 14.90 14.03 20.47
C THR A 41 13.94 12.84 20.48
N SER A 42 13.78 12.18 21.64
CA SER A 42 12.82 11.11 21.86
C SER A 42 11.99 11.41 23.09
N ALA A 43 10.66 11.33 22.97
CA ALA A 43 9.75 11.40 24.10
C ALA A 43 9.28 9.99 24.46
N ALA A 44 9.38 9.59 25.71
CA ALA A 44 8.92 8.30 26.21
C ALA A 44 7.73 8.45 27.15
N MET A 45 6.86 7.45 27.15
CA MET A 45 5.71 7.35 28.04
C MET A 45 5.66 5.95 28.63
N THR A 46 5.64 5.87 29.97
CA THR A 46 5.53 4.59 30.66
C THR A 46 4.10 4.05 30.64
N TYR A 47 3.93 2.78 31.01
CA TYR A 47 2.59 2.18 31.11
C TYR A 47 1.72 2.93 32.12
N GLN A 48 2.27 3.34 33.28
CA GLN A 48 1.54 4.11 34.28
C GLN A 48 1.15 5.50 33.75
N GLN A 49 2.06 6.19 33.06
CA GLN A 49 1.78 7.50 32.49
C GLN A 49 0.71 7.41 31.39
N ASN A 50 0.72 6.33 30.58
CA ASN A 50 -0.31 6.08 29.58
C ASN A 50 -1.69 5.85 30.21
N ASP A 51 -1.78 5.02 31.26
CA ASP A 51 -3.04 4.78 32.00
C ASP A 51 -3.57 6.07 32.63
N GLN A 52 -2.71 6.84 33.29
CA GLN A 52 -3.08 8.12 33.89
C GLN A 52 -3.58 9.13 32.86
N ALA A 53 -2.87 9.25 31.71
CA ALA A 53 -3.28 10.12 30.62
C ALA A 53 -4.60 9.70 30.00
N ALA A 54 -4.81 8.39 29.80
CA ALA A 54 -6.07 7.85 29.27
C ALA A 54 -7.25 8.13 30.24
N CYS A 55 -7.06 7.92 31.53
CA CYS A 55 -8.06 8.30 32.57
C CYS A 55 -8.37 9.80 32.54
N GLN A 56 -7.33 10.65 32.45
CA GLN A 56 -7.50 12.11 32.40
C GLN A 56 -8.27 12.56 31.16
N VAL A 57 -7.95 12.04 30.00
CA VAL A 57 -8.66 12.35 28.75
C VAL A 57 -10.12 11.87 28.83
N ALA A 58 -10.36 10.64 29.30
CA ALA A 58 -11.72 10.14 29.50
C ALA A 58 -12.54 11.07 30.43
N ALA A 59 -11.95 11.50 31.53
CA ALA A 59 -12.58 12.45 32.46
C ALA A 59 -12.88 13.82 31.80
N SER A 60 -11.95 14.36 31.02
CA SER A 60 -12.12 15.59 30.22
C SER A 60 -13.31 15.49 29.26
N LEU A 61 -13.38 14.35 28.51
CA LEU A 61 -14.49 14.08 27.58
C LEU A 61 -15.83 13.92 28.30
N GLN A 62 -15.86 13.18 29.42
CA GLN A 62 -17.07 13.04 30.27
C GLN A 62 -17.56 14.37 30.81
N LYS A 63 -16.66 15.23 31.27
CA LYS A 63 -17.00 16.60 31.75
C LYS A 63 -17.60 17.48 30.65
N ARG A 64 -17.17 17.28 29.37
CA ARG A 64 -17.77 17.93 28.21
C ARG A 64 -19.13 17.34 27.81
N GLY A 65 -19.61 16.34 28.54
CA GLY A 65 -20.90 15.70 28.32
C GLY A 65 -20.87 14.58 27.25
N ILE A 66 -19.71 14.19 26.77
CA ILE A 66 -19.57 13.05 25.81
C ILE A 66 -19.85 11.75 26.56
N LYS A 67 -20.79 10.97 26.05
CA LYS A 67 -21.28 9.74 26.71
C LYS A 67 -20.65 8.49 26.03
N GLN A 68 -20.72 7.37 26.77
CA GLN A 68 -20.40 6.06 26.21
C GLN A 68 -21.18 5.80 24.91
N GLY A 69 -20.52 5.28 23.89
CA GLY A 69 -21.07 5.00 22.56
C GLY A 69 -21.17 6.22 21.64
N GLU A 70 -20.88 7.43 22.10
CA GLU A 70 -20.80 8.60 21.23
C GLU A 70 -19.46 8.62 20.45
N ARG A 71 -19.47 9.26 19.30
CA ARG A 71 -18.32 9.28 18.38
C ARG A 71 -17.52 10.56 18.56
N VAL A 72 -16.21 10.40 18.61
CA VAL A 72 -15.24 11.50 18.63
C VAL A 72 -14.29 11.33 17.44
N LEU A 73 -14.27 12.30 16.54
CA LEU A 73 -13.26 12.30 15.46
C LEU A 73 -11.90 12.68 16.06
N VAL A 74 -10.87 11.90 15.75
CA VAL A 74 -9.48 12.14 16.16
C VAL A 74 -8.64 12.36 14.92
N ILE A 75 -8.29 13.62 14.64
CA ILE A 75 -7.56 14.04 13.43
C ILE A 75 -6.24 14.65 13.86
N LEU A 76 -5.30 13.78 14.19
CA LEU A 76 -4.00 14.14 14.73
C LEU A 76 -2.90 13.32 14.02
N PRO A 77 -1.67 13.88 13.91
CA PRO A 77 -0.52 13.11 13.41
C PRO A 77 -0.15 11.98 14.38
N ASN A 78 0.70 11.06 13.91
CA ASN A 78 1.37 10.13 14.82
C ASN A 78 2.12 10.93 15.88
N SER A 79 1.67 10.84 17.14
CA SER A 79 2.23 11.57 18.27
C SER A 79 1.80 10.92 19.59
N LEU A 80 2.40 11.34 20.71
CA LEU A 80 1.94 10.92 22.04
C LEU A 80 0.54 11.47 22.38
N GLU A 81 0.20 12.65 21.86
CA GLU A 81 -1.12 13.27 22.02
C GLU A 81 -2.21 12.41 21.38
N PHE A 82 -1.97 11.93 20.14
CA PHE A 82 -2.88 10.96 19.47
C PHE A 82 -3.10 9.74 20.37
N VAL A 83 -2.02 9.15 20.88
CA VAL A 83 -2.10 7.92 21.71
C VAL A 83 -2.92 8.15 22.97
N LYS A 84 -2.63 9.23 23.72
CA LYS A 84 -3.36 9.59 24.95
C LYS A 84 -4.84 9.78 24.68
N ILE A 85 -5.20 10.49 23.60
CA ILE A 85 -6.59 10.80 23.23
C ILE A 85 -7.30 9.54 22.76
N PHE A 86 -6.67 8.71 21.93
CA PHE A 86 -7.26 7.48 21.45
C PHE A 86 -7.56 6.51 22.61
N TYR A 87 -6.58 6.28 23.49
CA TYR A 87 -6.81 5.44 24.68
C TYR A 87 -7.81 6.06 25.65
N GLY A 88 -7.80 7.38 25.79
CA GLY A 88 -8.80 8.07 26.61
C GLY A 88 -10.23 7.87 26.11
N CYS A 89 -10.45 7.87 24.80
CA CYS A 89 -11.75 7.50 24.23
C CYS A 89 -12.12 6.06 24.59
N LEU A 90 -11.22 5.10 24.43
CA LEU A 90 -11.47 3.69 24.79
C LEU A 90 -11.83 3.56 26.29
N TYR A 91 -11.09 4.24 27.19
CA TYR A 91 -11.34 4.23 28.63
C TYR A 91 -12.71 4.84 29.00
N GLY A 92 -13.16 5.82 28.23
CA GLY A 92 -14.47 6.41 28.36
C GLY A 92 -15.62 5.61 27.72
N GLY A 93 -15.30 4.48 27.04
CA GLY A 93 -16.28 3.76 26.23
C GLY A 93 -16.79 4.60 25.05
N ILE A 94 -16.01 5.60 24.62
CA ILE A 94 -16.32 6.55 23.55
C ILE A 94 -15.72 6.02 22.24
N LEU A 95 -16.51 6.07 21.18
CA LEU A 95 -16.08 5.55 19.88
C LEU A 95 -15.14 6.54 19.19
N ALA A 96 -13.83 6.34 19.34
CA ALA A 96 -12.86 7.08 18.57
C ALA A 96 -13.02 6.78 17.07
N VAL A 97 -12.90 7.82 16.25
CA VAL A 97 -12.88 7.74 14.77
C VAL A 97 -11.57 8.37 14.31
N PRO A 98 -10.49 7.59 14.20
CA PRO A 98 -9.21 8.08 13.73
C PRO A 98 -9.28 8.43 12.24
N LEU A 99 -8.82 9.63 11.88
CA LEU A 99 -8.78 10.09 10.48
C LEU A 99 -7.43 10.77 10.18
N SER A 100 -7.07 10.78 8.90
CA SER A 100 -5.88 11.51 8.45
C SER A 100 -6.04 13.01 8.57
N GLU A 101 -4.93 13.70 8.84
CA GLU A 101 -4.86 15.15 8.65
C GLU A 101 -4.79 15.51 7.16
N PRO A 102 -5.15 16.77 6.78
CA PRO A 102 -4.87 17.28 5.45
C PRO A 102 -3.36 17.34 5.18
N ALA A 103 -2.97 16.96 3.97
CA ALA A 103 -1.55 16.96 3.54
C ALA A 103 -1.00 18.38 3.26
N GLY A 104 -1.49 19.38 3.96
CA GLY A 104 -1.11 20.79 3.88
C GLY A 104 -2.23 21.69 3.36
N PRO A 105 -2.09 23.03 3.50
CA PRO A 105 -3.14 23.99 3.16
C PRO A 105 -3.62 23.91 1.70
N GLN A 106 -2.72 23.64 0.77
CA GLN A 106 -3.03 23.55 -0.66
C GLN A 106 -3.94 22.34 -1.01
N ASN A 107 -3.99 21.34 -0.15
CA ASN A 107 -4.79 20.11 -0.36
C ASN A 107 -6.12 20.13 0.40
N MET A 108 -6.48 21.26 1.00
CA MET A 108 -7.66 21.33 1.88
C MET A 108 -8.97 21.06 1.16
N ALA A 109 -9.11 21.53 -0.10
CA ALA A 109 -10.33 21.28 -0.88
C ALA A 109 -10.54 19.76 -1.12
N ALA A 110 -9.51 19.06 -1.58
CA ALA A 110 -9.53 17.63 -1.78
C ALA A 110 -9.72 16.84 -0.47
N TYR A 111 -9.15 17.34 0.63
CA TYR A 111 -9.39 16.77 1.96
C TYR A 111 -10.86 16.87 2.36
N LEU A 112 -11.49 18.02 2.22
CA LEU A 112 -12.89 18.23 2.54
C LEU A 112 -13.84 17.35 1.74
N GLU A 113 -13.52 17.01 0.49
CA GLU A 113 -14.32 16.08 -0.32
C GLU A 113 -14.45 14.67 0.32
N THR A 114 -13.40 14.20 1.00
CA THR A 114 -13.40 12.90 1.70
C THR A 114 -13.84 13.01 3.16
N PHE A 115 -13.55 14.13 3.80
CA PHE A 115 -13.87 14.39 5.19
C PHE A 115 -15.36 14.61 5.43
N LEU A 116 -16.03 15.44 4.61
CA LEU A 116 -17.44 15.76 4.79
C LEU A 116 -18.37 14.55 4.70
N PRO A 117 -18.21 13.61 3.78
CA PRO A 117 -18.97 12.35 3.81
C PRO A 117 -18.75 11.54 5.10
N THR A 118 -17.49 11.48 5.59
CA THR A 118 -17.17 10.78 6.85
C THR A 118 -17.84 11.46 8.04
N LEU A 119 -17.80 12.79 8.10
CA LEU A 119 -18.49 13.58 9.12
C LEU A 119 -20.00 13.31 9.13
N LYS A 120 -20.61 13.26 7.94
CA LYS A 120 -22.06 12.97 7.79
C LYS A 120 -22.42 11.57 8.24
N VAL A 121 -21.60 10.56 7.97
CA VAL A 121 -21.85 9.17 8.38
C VAL A 121 -21.59 9.00 9.89
N SER A 122 -20.46 9.50 10.40
CA SER A 122 -20.07 9.28 11.80
C SER A 122 -20.90 10.05 12.80
N LYS A 123 -21.47 11.21 12.43
CA LYS A 123 -22.26 12.10 13.29
C LYS A 123 -21.59 12.30 14.67
N PRO A 124 -20.38 12.84 14.72
CA PRO A 124 -19.62 12.93 15.97
C PRO A 124 -20.20 13.97 16.92
N SER A 125 -20.01 13.76 18.22
CA SER A 125 -20.32 14.75 19.25
C SER A 125 -19.19 15.77 19.45
N LEU A 126 -17.95 15.40 19.05
CA LEU A 126 -16.76 16.22 19.18
C LEU A 126 -15.76 15.90 18.05
N ILE A 127 -15.04 16.93 17.60
CA ILE A 127 -13.86 16.77 16.73
C ILE A 127 -12.62 17.23 17.50
N ILE A 128 -11.61 16.37 17.62
CA ILE A 128 -10.32 16.70 18.23
C ILE A 128 -9.28 16.79 17.13
N VAL A 129 -8.61 17.96 17.05
CA VAL A 129 -7.68 18.31 15.98
C VAL A 129 -6.47 19.07 16.53
N THR A 130 -5.44 19.25 15.70
CA THR A 130 -4.35 20.21 16.00
C THR A 130 -4.85 21.64 16.03
N SER A 131 -4.14 22.53 16.75
CA SER A 131 -4.50 23.96 16.85
C SER A 131 -4.61 24.64 15.48
N GLN A 132 -3.75 24.27 14.53
CA GLN A 132 -3.79 24.81 13.17
C GLN A 132 -5.06 24.40 12.41
N LEU A 133 -5.45 23.12 12.50
CA LEU A 133 -6.66 22.63 11.85
C LEU A 133 -7.91 23.17 12.53
N ALA A 134 -7.90 23.35 13.87
CA ALA A 134 -9.00 23.99 14.61
C ALA A 134 -9.24 25.43 14.14
N ASP A 135 -8.19 26.22 13.99
CA ASP A 135 -8.31 27.60 13.50
C ASP A 135 -8.89 27.62 12.06
N PHE A 136 -8.42 26.74 11.19
CA PHE A 136 -8.96 26.64 9.84
C PHE A 136 -10.46 26.29 9.84
N LEU A 137 -10.86 25.23 10.57
CA LEU A 137 -12.25 24.77 10.60
C LEU A 137 -13.20 25.80 11.27
N ARG A 138 -12.72 26.57 12.27
CA ARG A 138 -13.50 27.57 12.96
C ARG A 138 -13.63 28.88 12.19
N ASN A 139 -12.56 29.34 11.50
CA ASN A 139 -12.42 30.72 11.05
C ASN A 139 -12.19 30.88 9.54
N GLN A 140 -11.70 29.86 8.81
CA GLN A 140 -11.23 30.01 7.43
C GLN A 140 -12.09 29.27 6.40
N LEU A 141 -13.08 28.49 6.84
CA LEU A 141 -14.01 27.82 5.91
C LEU A 141 -14.95 28.82 5.22
N PRO A 142 -15.33 28.57 3.96
CA PRO A 142 -16.41 29.31 3.31
C PRO A 142 -17.72 29.27 4.14
N PRO A 143 -18.54 30.34 4.12
CA PRO A 143 -19.75 30.44 4.96
C PRO A 143 -20.73 29.27 4.79
N GLU A 144 -20.78 28.66 3.62
CA GLU A 144 -21.63 27.50 3.34
C GLU A 144 -21.15 26.26 4.10
N LEU A 145 -19.85 26.04 4.17
CA LEU A 145 -19.23 24.93 4.89
C LEU A 145 -19.25 25.17 6.41
N GLN A 146 -19.10 26.43 6.85
CA GLN A 146 -19.23 26.77 8.29
C GLN A 146 -20.57 26.31 8.87
N LYS A 147 -21.66 26.33 8.09
CA LYS A 147 -22.98 25.81 8.54
C LYS A 147 -22.96 24.33 8.85
N VAL A 148 -22.13 23.53 8.16
CA VAL A 148 -22.00 22.08 8.43
C VAL A 148 -21.40 21.82 9.80
N PHE A 149 -20.50 22.69 10.27
CA PHE A 149 -19.86 22.61 11.59
C PHE A 149 -20.62 23.40 12.66
N SER A 150 -21.72 24.08 12.31
CA SER A 150 -22.54 24.85 13.27
C SER A 150 -23.17 23.92 14.30
N GLY A 151 -22.86 24.14 15.59
CA GLY A 151 -23.34 23.32 16.68
C GLY A 151 -22.50 22.07 16.99
N LEU A 152 -21.44 21.81 16.20
CA LEU A 152 -20.48 20.75 16.47
C LEU A 152 -19.29 21.32 17.24
N GLU A 153 -18.96 20.71 18.37
CA GLU A 153 -17.80 21.11 19.16
C GLU A 153 -16.51 20.69 18.46
N ILE A 154 -15.58 21.64 18.33
CA ILE A 154 -14.22 21.39 17.83
C ILE A 154 -13.28 21.76 18.98
N ALA A 155 -12.44 20.82 19.43
CA ALA A 155 -11.43 21.05 20.45
C ALA A 155 -10.04 20.74 19.90
N THR A 156 -9.02 21.37 20.47
CA THR A 156 -7.64 20.98 20.19
C THR A 156 -7.21 19.86 21.14
N ASP A 157 -6.21 19.07 20.70
CA ASP A 157 -5.53 18.12 21.56
C ASP A 157 -5.05 18.76 22.86
N GLN A 158 -4.50 19.96 22.79
CA GLN A 158 -4.03 20.72 23.96
C GLN A 158 -5.18 21.09 24.90
N GLU A 159 -6.35 21.52 24.39
CA GLU A 159 -7.52 21.81 25.20
C GLU A 159 -8.03 20.57 25.98
N ILE A 160 -7.98 19.39 25.34
CA ILE A 160 -8.37 18.12 25.96
C ILE A 160 -7.37 17.68 27.04
N LEU A 161 -6.07 17.75 26.73
CA LEU A 161 -4.99 17.27 27.59
C LEU A 161 -4.72 18.21 28.78
N ALA A 162 -5.02 19.51 28.67
CA ALA A 162 -4.84 20.48 29.76
C ALA A 162 -5.94 20.41 30.84
N ASP A 163 -7.08 19.79 30.55
CA ASP A 163 -8.18 19.70 31.52
C ASP A 163 -7.95 18.58 32.55
N THR A 164 -7.28 18.91 33.64
CA THR A 164 -6.95 17.98 34.73
C THR A 164 -7.96 18.05 35.89
N SER A 165 -9.05 18.82 35.75
CA SER A 165 -9.95 19.16 36.87
C SER A 165 -11.11 18.18 37.09
N ALA A 166 -11.28 17.20 36.14
CA ALA A 166 -12.35 16.21 36.22
C ALA A 166 -11.84 14.88 36.84
N GLU A 167 -12.72 14.20 37.57
CA GLU A 167 -12.47 12.85 38.07
C GLU A 167 -12.97 11.84 37.06
N TYR A 168 -12.14 10.83 36.77
CA TYR A 168 -12.50 9.74 35.87
C TYR A 168 -13.54 8.82 36.49
N SER A 169 -14.66 8.62 35.81
CA SER A 169 -15.68 7.63 36.13
C SER A 169 -15.62 6.49 35.12
N ALA A 170 -15.19 5.32 35.55
CA ALA A 170 -15.07 4.17 34.66
C ALA A 170 -16.46 3.70 34.19
N PRO A 171 -16.74 3.67 32.89
CA PRO A 171 -17.97 3.10 32.37
C PRO A 171 -17.97 1.57 32.49
N GLU A 172 -19.15 0.95 32.46
CA GLU A 172 -19.26 -0.50 32.27
C GLU A 172 -19.05 -0.82 30.78
N ILE A 173 -17.89 -1.43 30.43
CA ILE A 173 -17.55 -1.85 29.07
C ILE A 173 -17.76 -3.37 28.98
N LYS A 174 -18.44 -3.82 27.93
CA LYS A 174 -18.69 -5.24 27.63
C LYS A 174 -17.88 -5.70 26.43
N ALA A 175 -17.66 -6.99 26.34
CA ALA A 175 -16.95 -7.59 25.20
C ALA A 175 -17.65 -7.33 23.85
N GLU A 176 -18.99 -7.23 23.87
CA GLU A 176 -19.82 -6.96 22.69
C GLU A 176 -19.85 -5.48 22.28
N ASP A 177 -19.43 -4.57 23.15
CA ASP A 177 -19.44 -3.14 22.85
C ASP A 177 -18.45 -2.84 21.72
N THR A 178 -18.81 -1.88 20.87
CA THR A 178 -17.90 -1.34 19.87
C THR A 178 -16.78 -0.57 20.57
N ALA A 179 -15.53 -0.88 20.28
CA ALA A 179 -14.36 -0.21 20.83
C ALA A 179 -14.05 1.10 20.10
N TYR A 180 -14.07 1.07 18.78
CA TYR A 180 -13.84 2.24 17.92
C TYR A 180 -14.40 2.01 16.51
N LEU A 181 -14.44 3.07 15.70
CA LEU A 181 -14.83 2.97 14.29
C LEU A 181 -13.63 3.16 13.40
N GLN A 182 -13.35 2.15 12.56
CA GLN A 182 -12.33 2.24 11.51
C GLN A 182 -12.98 2.63 10.19
N PHE A 183 -12.67 3.84 9.68
CA PHE A 183 -13.20 4.26 8.39
C PHE A 183 -12.32 3.80 7.24
N THR A 184 -12.97 3.31 6.18
CA THR A 184 -12.33 2.98 4.90
C THR A 184 -12.95 3.80 3.79
N SER A 185 -12.18 4.09 2.74
CA SER A 185 -12.61 4.92 1.60
C SER A 185 -13.72 4.31 0.74
N GLY A 186 -14.16 3.09 1.04
CA GLY A 186 -15.21 2.38 0.31
C GLY A 186 -15.01 2.33 -1.23
N SER A 187 -15.16 1.19 -1.84
CA SER A 187 -15.09 1.05 -3.31
C SER A 187 -16.17 1.87 -4.06
N THR A 188 -17.23 2.27 -3.37
CA THR A 188 -18.35 3.06 -3.93
C THR A 188 -18.20 4.57 -3.74
N GLY A 189 -17.08 5.05 -3.20
CA GLY A 189 -16.81 6.46 -2.95
C GLY A 189 -17.42 7.02 -1.65
N THR A 190 -18.39 6.36 -1.03
CA THR A 190 -18.92 6.74 0.28
C THR A 190 -18.12 6.02 1.37
N PRO A 191 -17.52 6.77 2.34
CA PRO A 191 -16.78 6.15 3.43
C PRO A 191 -17.67 5.24 4.28
N LYS A 192 -17.13 4.08 4.69
CA LYS A 192 -17.82 3.13 5.56
C LYS A 192 -17.09 3.05 6.89
N GLY A 193 -17.82 3.24 8.00
CA GLY A 193 -17.29 3.07 9.35
C GLY A 193 -17.45 1.64 9.82
N ILE A 194 -16.38 0.90 9.93
CA ILE A 194 -16.36 -0.49 10.42
C ILE A 194 -16.44 -0.45 11.93
N MET A 195 -17.40 -1.15 12.51
CA MET A 195 -17.59 -1.27 13.96
C MET A 195 -16.67 -2.38 14.50
N ILE A 196 -15.54 -1.97 15.09
CA ILE A 196 -14.60 -2.90 15.74
C ILE A 196 -15.05 -3.13 17.17
N GLY A 197 -15.59 -4.31 17.46
CA GLY A 197 -15.95 -4.70 18.81
C GLY A 197 -14.75 -5.06 19.67
N HIS A 198 -14.86 -4.90 20.99
CA HIS A 198 -13.78 -5.31 21.90
C HIS A 198 -13.45 -6.79 21.77
N SER A 199 -14.45 -7.68 21.63
CA SER A 199 -14.23 -9.11 21.41
C SER A 199 -13.48 -9.42 20.10
N ASN A 200 -13.83 -8.70 19.01
CA ASN A 200 -13.14 -8.85 17.74
C ASN A 200 -11.68 -8.43 17.82
N LEU A 201 -11.45 -7.27 18.45
CA LEU A 201 -10.12 -6.72 18.70
C LEU A 201 -9.26 -7.69 19.52
N MET A 202 -9.80 -8.18 20.65
CA MET A 202 -9.09 -9.10 21.54
C MET A 202 -8.73 -10.42 20.86
N ALA A 203 -9.66 -10.98 20.09
CA ALA A 203 -9.44 -12.22 19.34
C ALA A 203 -8.31 -12.02 18.31
N ASN A 204 -8.34 -10.93 17.55
CA ASN A 204 -7.33 -10.68 16.53
C ASN A 204 -5.95 -10.35 17.11
N LEU A 205 -5.89 -9.55 18.19
CA LEU A 205 -4.63 -9.24 18.86
C LEU A 205 -3.94 -10.49 19.42
N GLU A 206 -4.71 -11.44 19.97
CA GLU A 206 -4.14 -12.71 20.46
C GLU A 206 -3.60 -13.56 19.31
N GLU A 207 -4.32 -13.66 18.20
CA GLU A 207 -3.85 -14.42 17.04
C GLU A 207 -2.65 -13.75 16.36
N ALA A 208 -2.66 -12.42 16.23
CA ALA A 208 -1.51 -11.64 15.73
C ALA A 208 -0.29 -11.83 16.65
N ARG A 209 -0.48 -11.82 17.99
CA ARG A 209 0.57 -12.08 18.96
C ARG A 209 1.22 -13.45 18.75
N LYS A 210 0.42 -14.51 18.59
CA LYS A 210 0.92 -15.85 18.30
C LYS A 210 1.64 -15.93 16.96
N PHE A 211 1.06 -15.33 15.92
CA PHE A 211 1.62 -15.33 14.56
C PHE A 211 2.96 -14.62 14.50
N MET A 212 3.02 -13.40 15.05
CA MET A 212 4.22 -12.57 15.09
C MET A 212 5.24 -13.08 16.10
N GLN A 213 4.83 -13.95 17.03
CA GLN A 213 5.63 -14.37 18.18
C GLN A 213 5.98 -13.19 19.10
N LEU A 214 4.99 -12.29 19.34
CA LEU A 214 5.17 -11.16 20.24
C LEU A 214 5.28 -11.66 21.68
N GLU A 215 6.41 -11.39 22.30
CA GLU A 215 6.66 -11.70 23.71
C GLU A 215 6.61 -10.43 24.55
N GLU A 216 6.53 -10.63 25.86
CA GLU A 216 6.62 -9.52 26.82
C GLU A 216 8.01 -8.87 26.72
N GLU A 217 8.06 -7.54 26.71
CA GLU A 217 9.26 -6.71 26.52
C GLU A 217 9.73 -6.52 25.08
N ASP A 218 9.13 -7.19 24.09
CA ASP A 218 9.51 -6.98 22.70
C ASP A 218 9.15 -5.57 22.20
N GLY A 219 10.06 -4.98 21.46
CA GLY A 219 9.84 -3.70 20.77
C GLY A 219 9.19 -3.89 19.41
N THR A 220 8.24 -3.00 19.09
CA THR A 220 7.64 -2.89 17.76
C THR A 220 7.94 -1.51 17.17
N ALA A 221 8.64 -1.44 16.03
CA ALA A 221 8.87 -0.17 15.35
C ALA A 221 7.71 0.15 14.40
N VAL A 222 7.12 1.34 14.56
CA VAL A 222 5.92 1.78 13.83
C VAL A 222 6.14 3.15 13.22
N TRP A 223 6.02 3.23 11.90
CA TRP A 223 5.96 4.49 11.16
C TRP A 223 4.65 4.64 10.37
N LEU A 224 3.83 3.57 10.35
CA LEU A 224 2.53 3.57 9.69
C LEU A 224 1.57 4.56 10.35
N PRO A 225 0.64 5.16 9.57
CA PRO A 225 -0.34 6.07 10.12
C PRO A 225 -1.21 5.39 11.19
N LEU A 226 -1.44 6.06 12.31
CA LEU A 226 -2.29 5.56 13.39
C LEU A 226 -3.81 5.70 13.11
N PHE A 227 -4.20 6.34 12.01
CA PHE A 227 -5.58 6.29 11.52
C PHE A 227 -5.86 5.04 10.65
N HIS A 228 -4.86 4.20 10.40
CA HIS A 228 -4.97 2.94 9.66
C HIS A 228 -4.83 1.76 10.62
N ASP A 229 -5.61 0.69 10.40
CA ASP A 229 -5.64 -0.53 11.21
C ASP A 229 -4.24 -1.14 11.43
N PHE A 230 -3.42 -1.17 10.39
CA PHE A 230 -2.08 -1.75 10.40
C PHE A 230 -1.10 -0.96 11.30
N GLY A 231 -1.25 0.37 11.39
CA GLY A 231 -0.50 1.20 12.36
C GLY A 231 -1.09 1.16 13.76
N LEU A 232 -2.42 1.29 13.85
CA LEU A 232 -3.14 1.43 15.11
C LEU A 232 -3.28 0.10 15.83
N ALA A 233 -4.05 -0.84 15.26
CA ALA A 233 -4.35 -2.09 15.94
C ALA A 233 -3.15 -3.03 15.97
N ALA A 234 -2.46 -3.23 14.84
CA ALA A 234 -1.30 -4.11 14.80
C ALA A 234 -0.08 -3.51 15.51
N GLY A 235 0.32 -2.29 15.12
CA GLY A 235 1.54 -1.68 15.61
C GLY A 235 1.47 -1.16 17.04
N LEU A 236 0.45 -0.35 17.36
CA LEU A 236 0.32 0.30 18.67
C LEU A 236 -0.36 -0.60 19.69
N MET A 237 -1.57 -1.09 19.37
CA MET A 237 -2.35 -1.87 20.35
C MET A 237 -1.77 -3.27 20.56
N GLY A 238 -1.19 -3.90 19.51
CA GLY A 238 -0.57 -5.22 19.59
C GLY A 238 0.63 -5.27 20.55
N ALA A 239 1.49 -4.26 20.51
CA ALA A 239 2.62 -4.14 21.42
C ALA A 239 2.16 -4.01 22.89
N LEU A 240 1.21 -3.11 23.17
CA LEU A 240 0.65 -2.94 24.51
C LEU A 240 -0.06 -4.20 25.00
N TYR A 241 -0.84 -4.86 24.14
CA TYR A 241 -1.51 -6.12 24.43
C TYR A 241 -0.53 -7.19 24.91
N SER A 242 0.60 -7.33 24.21
CA SER A 242 1.63 -8.32 24.54
C SER A 242 2.47 -7.96 25.76
N GLY A 243 2.47 -6.69 26.21
CA GLY A 243 3.32 -6.21 27.30
C GLY A 243 4.68 -5.68 26.82
N GLY A 244 4.81 -5.45 25.52
CA GLY A 244 6.00 -4.86 24.88
C GLY A 244 5.94 -3.33 24.80
N PHE A 245 6.74 -2.75 23.92
CA PHE A 245 6.75 -1.30 23.69
C PHE A 245 6.72 -0.95 22.19
N THR A 246 6.25 0.25 21.89
CA THR A 246 6.23 0.78 20.52
C THR A 246 7.28 1.89 20.36
N VAL A 247 8.14 1.78 19.35
CA VAL A 247 8.95 2.88 18.85
C VAL A 247 8.22 3.52 17.68
N LEU A 248 7.66 4.69 17.91
CA LEU A 248 6.76 5.39 17.00
C LEU A 248 7.45 6.55 16.30
N MET A 249 7.26 6.68 14.99
CA MET A 249 7.62 7.87 14.20
C MET A 249 6.50 8.21 13.22
N THR A 250 6.60 9.36 12.56
CA THR A 250 5.62 9.74 11.53
C THR A 250 5.92 9.06 10.19
N PRO A 251 4.90 8.82 9.34
CA PRO A 251 5.09 8.32 7.98
C PRO A 251 6.05 9.20 7.17
N ALA A 252 6.01 10.51 7.34
CA ALA A 252 6.87 11.47 6.65
C ALA A 252 8.36 11.25 6.98
N HIS A 253 8.69 10.85 8.21
CA HIS A 253 10.06 10.55 8.61
C HIS A 253 10.61 9.35 7.85
N PHE A 254 9.82 8.28 7.73
CA PHE A 254 10.18 7.10 6.94
C PHE A 254 10.34 7.42 5.45
N ILE A 255 9.34 8.07 4.84
CA ILE A 255 9.33 8.37 3.39
C ILE A 255 10.54 9.22 2.98
N ARG A 256 10.90 10.21 3.80
CA ARG A 256 12.06 11.08 3.54
C ARG A 256 13.37 10.30 3.63
N LYS A 257 13.52 9.44 4.64
CA LYS A 257 14.74 8.67 4.92
C LYS A 257 14.39 7.29 5.48
N PRO A 258 14.22 6.26 4.61
CA PRO A 258 13.79 4.92 5.03
C PRO A 258 14.75 4.25 6.03
N LEU A 259 16.01 4.63 6.01
CA LEU A 259 17.00 4.18 6.99
C LEU A 259 16.55 4.40 8.45
N ARG A 260 15.75 5.43 8.74
CA ARG A 260 15.24 5.73 10.08
C ARG A 260 14.49 4.56 10.70
N TRP A 261 13.67 3.88 9.91
CA TRP A 261 12.95 2.68 10.36
C TRP A 261 13.91 1.55 10.77
N LEU A 262 14.84 1.17 9.89
CA LEU A 262 15.79 0.09 10.19
C LEU A 262 16.79 0.47 11.30
N SER A 263 17.16 1.76 11.39
CA SER A 263 17.96 2.27 12.49
C SER A 263 17.21 2.21 13.82
N ALA A 264 15.90 2.48 13.84
CA ALA A 264 15.08 2.32 15.04
C ALA A 264 15.03 0.83 15.46
N MET A 265 14.81 -0.09 14.51
CA MET A 265 14.86 -1.54 14.76
C MET A 265 16.18 -1.94 15.38
N SER A 266 17.29 -1.51 14.79
CA SER A 266 18.66 -1.83 15.24
C SER A 266 18.96 -1.26 16.63
N LYS A 267 18.67 0.04 16.85
CA LYS A 267 19.05 0.78 18.06
C LYS A 267 18.21 0.39 19.28
N PHE A 268 16.89 0.33 19.12
CA PHE A 268 15.96 -0.01 20.20
C PHE A 268 15.73 -1.51 20.33
N LYS A 269 16.45 -2.34 19.52
CA LYS A 269 16.32 -3.79 19.49
C LYS A 269 14.87 -4.24 19.29
N CYS A 270 14.15 -3.53 18.41
CA CYS A 270 12.78 -3.90 18.09
C CYS A 270 12.76 -5.24 17.35
N ALA A 271 11.98 -6.18 17.87
CA ALA A 271 11.85 -7.51 17.29
C ALA A 271 10.81 -7.54 16.15
N HIS A 272 9.88 -6.59 16.14
CA HIS A 272 8.69 -6.63 15.28
C HIS A 272 8.45 -5.32 14.54
N SER A 273 7.81 -5.44 13.37
CA SER A 273 7.27 -4.31 12.60
C SER A 273 6.20 -4.77 11.63
N TYR A 274 5.49 -3.81 11.03
CA TYR A 274 4.47 -4.00 10.01
C TYR A 274 4.76 -3.05 8.86
N VAL A 275 4.74 -3.54 7.63
CA VAL A 275 5.09 -2.74 6.46
C VAL A 275 4.22 -3.08 5.24
N PRO A 276 3.88 -2.12 4.38
CA PRO A 276 3.41 -2.40 3.05
C PRO A 276 4.59 -2.70 2.11
N PRO A 277 4.37 -3.45 1.00
CA PRO A 277 5.45 -3.89 0.09
C PRO A 277 6.32 -2.76 -0.44
N PHE A 278 5.74 -1.57 -0.72
CA PHE A 278 6.52 -0.43 -1.22
C PHE A 278 7.63 0.02 -0.26
N ALA A 279 7.49 -0.26 1.04
CA ALA A 279 8.48 0.14 2.05
C ALA A 279 9.80 -0.61 1.87
N LEU A 280 9.72 -1.90 1.54
CA LEU A 280 10.88 -2.74 1.26
C LEU A 280 11.62 -2.24 0.00
N ASP A 281 10.86 -1.94 -1.06
CA ASP A 281 11.40 -1.35 -2.28
C ASP A 281 12.07 0.01 -2.04
N LEU A 282 11.46 0.85 -1.21
CA LEU A 282 12.01 2.16 -0.88
C LEU A 282 13.34 2.05 -0.13
N CYS A 283 13.47 1.08 0.79
CA CYS A 283 14.72 0.75 1.46
C CYS A 283 15.79 0.27 0.47
N LEU A 284 15.43 -0.63 -0.46
CA LEU A 284 16.34 -1.12 -1.50
C LEU A 284 16.91 0.01 -2.37
N LYS A 285 16.08 1.02 -2.70
CA LYS A 285 16.44 2.13 -3.58
C LYS A 285 17.23 3.23 -2.90
N LYS A 286 16.99 3.49 -1.61
CA LYS A 286 17.49 4.70 -0.92
C LYS A 286 18.58 4.46 0.11
N ILE A 287 18.77 3.26 0.61
CA ILE A 287 19.80 2.96 1.62
C ILE A 287 21.10 2.60 0.92
N SER A 288 22.18 3.34 1.19
CA SER A 288 23.50 3.05 0.63
C SER A 288 24.18 1.86 1.34
N ASP A 289 25.25 1.32 0.76
CA ASP A 289 25.99 0.23 1.38
C ASP A 289 26.77 0.69 2.61
N GLU A 290 27.20 1.97 2.67
CA GLU A 290 27.82 2.56 3.87
C GLU A 290 26.84 2.66 5.04
N GLU A 291 25.58 3.05 4.75
CA GLU A 291 24.51 3.11 5.75
C GLU A 291 24.10 1.71 6.22
N LEU A 292 24.07 0.74 5.30
CA LEU A 292 23.75 -0.65 5.60
C LEU A 292 24.73 -1.25 6.62
N ASN A 293 26.03 -0.96 6.50
CA ASN A 293 27.07 -1.45 7.40
C ASN A 293 26.93 -0.94 8.87
N GLN A 294 26.07 0.04 9.12
CA GLN A 294 25.81 0.58 10.46
C GLN A 294 24.62 -0.11 11.15
N LEU A 295 23.91 -1.02 10.47
CA LEU A 295 22.74 -1.70 10.98
C LEU A 295 23.09 -3.06 11.61
N ASP A 296 22.39 -3.40 12.70
CA ASP A 296 22.32 -4.74 13.27
C ASP A 296 20.84 -5.15 13.36
N LEU A 297 20.40 -5.98 12.43
CA LEU A 297 19.01 -6.45 12.32
C LEU A 297 18.82 -7.87 12.89
N SER A 298 19.82 -8.39 13.60
CA SER A 298 19.79 -9.75 14.18
C SER A 298 18.73 -9.94 15.25
N CYS A 299 18.27 -8.83 15.87
CA CYS A 299 17.18 -8.83 16.85
C CYS A 299 15.79 -9.04 16.23
N MET A 300 15.63 -8.85 14.92
CA MET A 300 14.33 -8.94 14.27
C MET A 300 13.81 -10.39 14.25
N VAL A 301 12.58 -10.57 14.68
CA VAL A 301 11.86 -11.84 14.76
C VAL A 301 10.80 -11.94 13.68
N SER A 302 10.02 -10.88 13.49
CA SER A 302 8.99 -10.86 12.44
C SER A 302 8.66 -9.46 11.96
N VAL A 303 8.49 -9.33 10.66
CA VAL A 303 7.94 -8.15 9.99
C VAL A 303 6.83 -8.63 9.07
N THR A 304 5.60 -8.21 9.34
CA THR A 304 4.49 -8.55 8.45
C THR A 304 4.50 -7.63 7.23
N ASP A 305 4.62 -8.24 6.06
CA ASP A 305 4.50 -7.59 4.75
C ASP A 305 3.08 -7.81 4.23
N GLY A 306 2.32 -6.72 4.06
CA GLY A 306 0.91 -6.84 3.70
C GLY A 306 0.22 -5.50 3.44
N SER A 307 -1.11 -5.48 3.56
CA SER A 307 -1.95 -4.30 3.26
C SER A 307 -2.11 -4.01 1.76
N GLU A 308 -1.23 -4.55 0.90
CA GLU A 308 -1.25 -4.50 -0.56
C GLU A 308 -0.77 -5.86 -1.09
N PRO A 309 -0.97 -6.18 -2.39
CA PRO A 309 -0.43 -7.42 -2.96
C PRO A 309 1.09 -7.53 -2.75
N VAL A 310 1.52 -8.60 -2.09
CA VAL A 310 2.95 -8.83 -1.83
C VAL A 310 3.62 -9.39 -3.08
N HIS A 311 4.77 -8.82 -3.43
CA HIS A 311 5.53 -9.21 -4.62
C HIS A 311 6.76 -10.03 -4.25
N TYR A 312 6.87 -11.24 -4.82
CA TYR A 312 7.94 -12.19 -4.50
C TYR A 312 9.36 -11.64 -4.71
N LEU A 313 9.63 -11.07 -5.89
CA LEU A 313 10.98 -10.63 -6.25
C LEU A 313 11.49 -9.44 -5.42
N PRO A 314 10.72 -8.36 -5.22
CA PRO A 314 11.15 -7.26 -4.37
C PRO A 314 11.44 -7.70 -2.93
N THR A 315 10.53 -8.47 -2.32
CA THR A 315 10.71 -8.96 -0.95
C THR A 315 11.93 -9.91 -0.84
N LYS A 316 12.14 -10.78 -1.84
CA LYS A 316 13.34 -11.63 -1.92
C LYS A 316 14.63 -10.81 -1.98
N LYS A 317 14.69 -9.79 -2.84
CA LYS A 317 15.85 -8.88 -2.95
C LYS A 317 16.14 -8.16 -1.63
N PHE A 318 15.09 -7.75 -0.91
CA PHE A 318 15.24 -7.13 0.40
C PHE A 318 15.90 -8.12 1.39
N ASN A 319 15.37 -9.33 1.50
CA ASN A 319 15.95 -10.37 2.37
C ASN A 319 17.42 -10.66 2.04
N GLU A 320 17.73 -10.81 0.75
CA GLU A 320 19.10 -11.08 0.29
C GLU A 320 20.05 -9.93 0.65
N ARG A 321 19.68 -8.67 0.38
CA ARG A 321 20.53 -7.51 0.65
C ARG A 321 20.77 -7.28 2.14
N PHE A 322 19.70 -7.32 2.94
CA PHE A 322 19.78 -7.02 4.37
C PHE A 322 20.24 -8.23 5.23
N SER A 323 20.43 -9.41 4.64
CA SER A 323 21.07 -10.53 5.33
C SER A 323 22.47 -10.19 5.81
N ALA A 324 23.18 -9.30 5.10
CA ALA A 324 24.49 -8.78 5.53
C ALA A 324 24.45 -8.03 6.87
N CYS A 325 23.28 -7.50 7.28
CA CYS A 325 23.05 -6.86 8.57
C CYS A 325 22.49 -7.81 9.64
N GLY A 326 22.48 -9.11 9.40
CA GLY A 326 21.94 -10.10 10.32
C GLY A 326 20.45 -10.38 10.19
N LEU A 327 19.75 -9.84 9.16
CA LEU A 327 18.35 -10.18 8.88
C LEU A 327 18.23 -11.67 8.50
N LYS A 328 17.39 -12.41 9.21
CA LYS A 328 17.13 -13.83 8.92
C LYS A 328 16.10 -13.97 7.80
N ALA A 329 16.15 -15.05 7.04
CA ALA A 329 15.32 -15.27 5.86
C ALA A 329 13.82 -15.43 6.16
N ASP A 330 13.45 -15.80 7.38
CA ASP A 330 12.08 -16.03 7.85
C ASP A 330 11.44 -14.84 8.57
N VAL A 331 12.15 -13.70 8.63
CA VAL A 331 11.68 -12.48 9.32
C VAL A 331 10.59 -11.78 8.54
N ILE A 332 10.74 -11.61 7.21
CA ILE A 332 9.71 -10.96 6.40
C ILE A 332 8.61 -11.97 6.10
N ARG A 333 7.45 -11.76 6.70
CA ARG A 333 6.30 -12.68 6.68
C ARG A 333 5.14 -12.10 5.91
N PRO A 334 4.90 -12.54 4.67
CA PRO A 334 3.69 -12.15 3.95
C PRO A 334 2.43 -12.53 4.72
N GLY A 335 1.47 -11.60 4.77
CA GLY A 335 0.20 -11.81 5.46
C GLY A 335 -0.96 -11.15 4.73
N PHE A 336 -2.17 -11.67 4.95
CA PHE A 336 -3.40 -11.09 4.42
C PHE A 336 -4.30 -10.61 5.54
N GLY A 337 -4.85 -9.40 5.34
CA GLY A 337 -5.76 -8.78 6.29
C GLY A 337 -6.51 -7.59 5.71
N MET A 338 -7.51 -7.17 6.46
CA MET A 338 -8.35 -6.01 6.14
C MET A 338 -9.02 -5.48 7.40
N ALA A 339 -9.46 -4.23 7.37
CA ALA A 339 -10.06 -3.59 8.55
C ALA A 339 -11.34 -4.30 9.03
N GLU A 340 -12.09 -4.95 8.14
CA GLU A 340 -13.29 -5.73 8.46
C GLU A 340 -13.01 -6.97 9.33
N ILE A 341 -11.73 -7.35 9.48
CA ILE A 341 -11.28 -8.40 10.39
C ILE A 341 -10.26 -7.89 11.42
N VAL A 342 -10.28 -6.59 11.70
CA VAL A 342 -9.40 -5.84 12.59
C VAL A 342 -8.01 -5.61 12.00
N ILE A 343 -7.21 -6.66 11.74
CA ILE A 343 -5.85 -6.57 11.21
C ILE A 343 -5.63 -7.65 10.14
N MET A 344 -5.53 -8.91 10.57
CA MET A 344 -5.10 -10.02 9.73
C MET A 344 -5.78 -11.33 10.13
N PHE A 345 -5.85 -12.29 9.21
CA PHE A 345 -6.40 -13.62 9.46
C PHE A 345 -5.56 -14.77 8.89
N SER A 346 -4.56 -14.45 8.07
CA SER A 346 -3.58 -15.43 7.58
C SER A 346 -2.20 -14.82 7.47
N GLY A 347 -1.18 -15.66 7.50
CA GLY A 347 0.19 -15.22 7.32
C GLY A 347 1.16 -16.40 7.23
N SER A 348 2.27 -16.18 6.53
CA SER A 348 3.37 -17.15 6.45
C SER A 348 4.20 -17.12 7.74
N LYS A 349 4.29 -18.24 8.43
CA LYS A 349 5.12 -18.37 9.65
C LYS A 349 6.60 -18.64 9.37
N THR A 350 6.94 -18.95 8.13
CA THR A 350 8.28 -19.40 7.71
C THR A 350 8.95 -18.43 6.74
N GLY A 351 8.42 -17.20 6.64
CA GLY A 351 8.96 -16.17 5.77
C GLY A 351 8.38 -16.20 4.36
N LEU A 352 9.14 -15.68 3.40
CA LEU A 352 8.71 -15.55 2.00
C LEU A 352 8.80 -16.88 1.26
N HIS A 353 7.66 -17.37 0.79
CA HIS A 353 7.59 -18.51 -0.13
C HIS A 353 6.75 -18.17 -1.35
N GLY A 354 7.07 -18.78 -2.49
CA GLY A 354 6.34 -18.59 -3.73
C GLY A 354 5.88 -19.91 -4.33
N LEU A 355 4.73 -19.89 -5.00
CA LEU A 355 4.22 -20.97 -5.83
C LEU A 355 4.33 -20.55 -7.30
N CYS A 356 5.19 -21.24 -8.06
CA CYS A 356 5.34 -21.01 -9.49
C CYS A 356 4.25 -21.77 -10.24
N VAL A 357 3.39 -21.05 -10.96
CA VAL A 357 2.25 -21.62 -11.67
C VAL A 357 2.24 -21.22 -13.15
N ASP A 358 1.57 -22.03 -13.97
CA ASP A 358 1.28 -21.74 -15.36
C ASP A 358 0.33 -20.54 -15.45
N ARG A 359 0.84 -19.42 -15.96
CA ARG A 359 0.11 -18.16 -16.08
C ARG A 359 -1.16 -18.33 -16.93
N HIS A 360 -1.03 -19.00 -18.07
CA HIS A 360 -2.14 -19.16 -19.01
C HIS A 360 -3.29 -19.97 -18.39
N VAL A 361 -2.98 -21.10 -17.75
CA VAL A 361 -3.98 -21.94 -17.08
C VAL A 361 -4.65 -21.19 -15.93
N LEU A 362 -3.88 -20.41 -15.14
CA LEU A 362 -4.45 -19.62 -14.07
C LEU A 362 -5.42 -18.54 -14.58
N GLU A 363 -5.05 -17.84 -15.66
CA GLU A 363 -5.82 -16.72 -16.21
C GLU A 363 -7.03 -17.16 -17.04
N THR A 364 -6.97 -18.34 -17.69
CA THR A 364 -8.07 -18.83 -18.56
C THR A 364 -8.97 -19.84 -17.88
N GLU A 365 -8.41 -20.73 -17.04
CA GLU A 365 -9.17 -21.82 -16.40
C GLU A 365 -9.42 -21.57 -14.91
N GLY A 366 -8.82 -20.51 -14.33
CA GLY A 366 -8.95 -20.20 -12.91
C GLY A 366 -8.41 -21.28 -11.98
N ARG A 367 -7.39 -22.05 -12.41
CA ARG A 367 -6.84 -23.13 -11.59
C ARG A 367 -5.31 -23.19 -11.60
N VAL A 368 -4.75 -23.80 -10.58
CA VAL A 368 -3.31 -23.98 -10.44
C VAL A 368 -2.82 -25.14 -11.30
N LYS A 369 -1.78 -24.86 -12.08
CA LYS A 369 -0.90 -25.86 -12.65
C LYS A 369 0.53 -25.49 -12.27
N VAL A 370 1.12 -26.24 -11.36
CA VAL A 370 2.48 -25.95 -10.86
C VAL A 370 3.49 -26.18 -11.95
N LEU A 371 4.42 -25.24 -12.13
CA LEU A 371 5.55 -25.34 -13.06
C LEU A 371 6.87 -25.51 -12.31
N GLY A 372 7.81 -26.19 -12.97
CA GLY A 372 9.19 -26.29 -12.52
C GLY A 372 10.02 -25.04 -12.84
N ASP A 373 11.25 -25.01 -12.33
CA ASP A 373 12.18 -23.88 -12.53
C ASP A 373 12.66 -23.74 -13.99
N ASP A 374 12.54 -24.79 -14.78
CA ASP A 374 12.94 -24.88 -16.17
C ASP A 374 11.92 -24.34 -17.18
N ALA A 375 10.68 -24.07 -16.74
CA ALA A 375 9.66 -23.51 -17.62
C ALA A 375 10.03 -22.08 -18.10
N PRO A 376 9.59 -21.66 -19.32
CA PRO A 376 9.85 -20.31 -19.82
C PRO A 376 9.33 -19.21 -18.89
N ALA A 377 10.04 -18.11 -18.76
CA ALA A 377 9.64 -17.01 -17.86
C ALA A 377 8.28 -16.38 -18.24
N ALA A 378 7.95 -16.37 -19.54
CA ALA A 378 6.66 -15.86 -20.03
C ALA A 378 5.46 -16.69 -19.57
N ASP A 379 5.67 -18.01 -19.37
CA ASP A 379 4.61 -18.92 -18.96
C ASP A 379 4.41 -18.93 -17.44
N LYS A 380 5.34 -18.35 -16.68
CA LYS A 380 5.35 -18.37 -15.23
C LYS A 380 4.61 -17.20 -14.60
N LYS A 381 3.80 -17.50 -13.60
CA LYS A 381 3.36 -16.52 -12.59
C LYS A 381 3.79 -17.01 -11.20
N MET A 382 4.40 -16.13 -10.42
CA MET A 382 4.78 -16.40 -9.04
C MET A 382 3.72 -15.87 -8.10
N LEU A 383 2.98 -16.76 -7.45
CA LEU A 383 2.04 -16.41 -6.38
C LEU A 383 2.77 -16.45 -5.04
N VAL A 384 2.54 -15.43 -4.20
CA VAL A 384 3.13 -15.36 -2.86
C VAL A 384 2.25 -16.11 -1.88
N ASN A 385 2.89 -16.95 -1.07
CA ASN A 385 2.26 -17.65 0.04
C ASN A 385 1.91 -16.65 1.15
N LEU A 386 0.61 -16.54 1.43
CA LEU A 386 0.07 -15.72 2.52
C LEU A 386 -0.25 -16.56 3.78
N GLY A 387 0.28 -17.78 3.83
CA GLY A 387 0.17 -18.68 4.95
C GLY A 387 -1.19 -19.33 5.15
N SER A 388 -1.33 -20.00 6.27
CA SER A 388 -2.59 -20.63 6.68
C SER A 388 -3.45 -19.66 7.50
N GLN A 389 -4.73 -19.97 7.60
CA GLN A 389 -5.66 -19.26 8.47
C GLN A 389 -5.21 -19.29 9.94
N MET A 390 -5.56 -18.25 10.67
CA MET A 390 -5.35 -18.16 12.11
C MET A 390 -6.35 -19.05 12.89
N ASP A 391 -6.01 -19.39 14.12
CA ASP A 391 -6.85 -20.24 14.98
C ASP A 391 -8.25 -19.61 15.17
N GLY A 392 -9.27 -20.47 15.11
CA GLY A 392 -10.67 -20.01 15.24
C GLY A 392 -11.27 -19.32 14.03
N HIS A 393 -10.51 -19.18 12.94
CA HIS A 393 -11.00 -18.64 11.66
C HIS A 393 -11.20 -19.76 10.64
N GLU A 394 -12.08 -19.51 9.70
CA GLU A 394 -12.30 -20.39 8.55
C GLU A 394 -12.20 -19.57 7.25
N ILE A 395 -11.39 -20.09 6.32
CA ILE A 395 -11.26 -19.57 4.95
C ILE A 395 -12.02 -20.50 4.02
N VAL A 396 -12.84 -19.91 3.15
CA VAL A 396 -13.52 -20.62 2.06
C VAL A 396 -13.24 -19.88 0.76
N ILE A 397 -12.87 -20.61 -0.27
CA ILE A 397 -12.85 -20.10 -1.65
C ILE A 397 -14.20 -20.42 -2.26
N LYS A 398 -14.99 -19.40 -2.53
CA LYS A 398 -16.38 -19.52 -3.02
C LYS A 398 -16.43 -19.47 -4.54
N GLY A 399 -17.11 -20.45 -5.11
CA GLY A 399 -17.48 -20.49 -6.53
C GLY A 399 -18.77 -19.74 -6.85
N PRO A 400 -19.15 -19.69 -8.14
CA PRO A 400 -20.36 -18.97 -8.61
C PRO A 400 -21.66 -19.42 -7.94
N ASP A 401 -21.76 -20.70 -7.61
CA ASP A 401 -22.97 -21.31 -7.03
C ASP A 401 -23.02 -21.26 -5.49
N ASN A 402 -22.27 -20.37 -4.85
CA ASN A 402 -22.10 -20.29 -3.40
C ASN A 402 -21.60 -21.59 -2.75
N GLN A 403 -20.91 -22.43 -3.50
CA GLN A 403 -20.24 -23.62 -3.00
C GLN A 403 -18.77 -23.35 -2.74
N GLN A 404 -18.20 -24.11 -1.82
CA GLN A 404 -16.76 -24.13 -1.61
C GLN A 404 -16.08 -24.82 -2.80
N LEU A 405 -15.09 -24.15 -3.40
CA LEU A 405 -14.27 -24.73 -4.46
C LEU A 405 -13.19 -25.66 -3.86
N PRO A 406 -12.77 -26.68 -4.62
CA PRO A 406 -11.62 -27.53 -4.24
C PRO A 406 -10.32 -26.72 -4.22
N GLU A 407 -9.30 -27.25 -3.55
CA GLU A 407 -7.96 -26.66 -3.56
C GLU A 407 -7.42 -26.52 -4.99
N GLY A 408 -6.72 -25.42 -5.22
CA GLY A 408 -6.13 -25.08 -6.51
C GLY A 408 -7.05 -24.35 -7.47
N GLU A 409 -8.29 -24.13 -7.12
CA GLU A 409 -9.23 -23.32 -7.93
C GLU A 409 -9.36 -21.90 -7.37
N VAL A 410 -9.42 -20.91 -8.27
CA VAL A 410 -9.57 -19.50 -7.95
C VAL A 410 -11.03 -19.15 -7.79
N GLY A 411 -11.39 -18.51 -6.71
CA GLY A 411 -12.73 -18.00 -6.44
C GLY A 411 -12.72 -16.83 -5.47
N GLU A 412 -13.88 -16.40 -5.03
CA GLU A 412 -14.03 -15.34 -4.04
C GLU A 412 -13.58 -15.80 -2.66
N LEU A 413 -12.71 -15.00 -2.04
CA LEU A 413 -12.22 -15.26 -0.70
C LEU A 413 -13.28 -14.88 0.35
N MET A 414 -13.71 -15.86 1.12
CA MET A 414 -14.69 -15.73 2.18
C MET A 414 -14.07 -16.09 3.53
N ILE A 415 -14.42 -15.31 4.57
CA ILE A 415 -13.82 -15.47 5.90
C ILE A 415 -14.91 -15.52 6.96
N SER A 416 -14.78 -16.44 7.90
CA SER A 416 -15.56 -16.48 9.13
C SER A 416 -14.63 -16.61 10.33
N GLY A 417 -15.02 -16.05 11.49
CA GLY A 417 -14.25 -16.19 12.72
C GLY A 417 -14.46 -15.03 13.70
N PRO A 418 -13.85 -15.13 14.89
CA PRO A 418 -14.09 -14.20 16.00
C PRO A 418 -13.55 -12.79 15.73
N SER A 419 -12.61 -12.62 14.81
CA SER A 419 -12.06 -11.30 14.44
C SER A 419 -12.92 -10.55 13.43
N VAL A 420 -13.92 -11.19 12.81
CA VAL A 420 -14.83 -10.51 11.88
C VAL A 420 -15.60 -9.43 12.64
N ALA A 421 -15.50 -8.19 12.20
CA ALA A 421 -16.10 -7.02 12.81
C ALA A 421 -17.63 -7.10 12.84
N GLN A 422 -18.27 -6.24 13.62
CA GLN A 422 -19.73 -6.26 13.84
C GLN A 422 -20.52 -5.86 12.60
N GLY A 423 -19.92 -5.14 11.65
CA GLY A 423 -20.52 -4.62 10.44
C GLY A 423 -20.18 -3.16 10.20
N TYR A 424 -20.95 -2.51 9.34
CA TYR A 424 -20.79 -1.08 9.01
C TYR A 424 -21.76 -0.22 9.83
N TYR A 425 -21.21 0.82 10.46
CA TYR A 425 -21.96 1.77 11.29
C TYR A 425 -23.09 2.45 10.50
N GLU A 426 -24.32 2.36 11.03
CA GLU A 426 -25.56 2.88 10.40
C GLU A 426 -25.78 2.45 8.94
N ASN A 427 -25.21 1.31 8.52
CA ASN A 427 -25.41 0.78 7.17
C ASN A 427 -25.72 -0.73 7.20
N MET A 428 -26.95 -1.04 7.59
CA MET A 428 -27.41 -2.43 7.71
C MET A 428 -27.39 -3.15 6.36
N GLN A 429 -27.77 -2.48 5.28
CA GLN A 429 -27.78 -3.10 3.94
C GLN A 429 -26.37 -3.59 3.55
N ALA A 430 -25.37 -2.72 3.61
CA ALA A 430 -24.00 -3.12 3.30
C ALA A 430 -23.45 -4.15 4.31
N THR A 431 -23.93 -4.13 5.57
CA THR A 431 -23.57 -5.15 6.57
C THR A 431 -24.09 -6.53 6.15
N GLU A 432 -25.35 -6.65 5.76
CA GLU A 432 -25.91 -7.92 5.27
C GLU A 432 -25.23 -8.40 3.98
N GLU A 433 -24.98 -7.48 3.04
CA GLU A 433 -24.33 -7.80 1.77
C GLU A 433 -22.89 -8.30 1.91
N ILE A 434 -22.17 -7.84 2.94
CA ILE A 434 -20.72 -8.10 3.06
C ILE A 434 -20.41 -9.08 4.21
N PHE A 435 -21.04 -8.92 5.39
CA PHE A 435 -20.69 -9.67 6.60
C PHE A 435 -21.56 -10.91 6.84
N ARG A 436 -22.66 -11.10 6.07
CA ARG A 436 -23.66 -12.15 6.35
C ARG A 436 -23.86 -13.09 5.16
N GLN A 437 -22.79 -13.41 4.44
CA GLN A 437 -22.86 -14.27 3.28
C GLN A 437 -23.01 -15.74 3.69
N ASN A 438 -23.87 -16.47 2.98
CA ASN A 438 -24.10 -17.89 3.20
C ASN A 438 -23.30 -18.74 2.20
N ILE A 439 -22.62 -19.76 2.71
CA ILE A 439 -21.93 -20.77 1.90
C ILE A 439 -22.66 -22.10 2.08
N ILE A 440 -22.94 -22.78 0.99
CA ILE A 440 -23.66 -24.08 1.04
C ILE A 440 -22.86 -25.08 1.88
N GLY A 441 -23.53 -25.68 2.86
CA GLY A 441 -22.93 -26.66 3.76
C GLY A 441 -22.18 -26.05 4.97
N LYS A 442 -22.24 -24.72 5.16
CA LYS A 442 -21.71 -24.04 6.35
C LYS A 442 -22.86 -23.46 7.17
N GLU A 443 -22.71 -23.49 8.49
CA GLU A 443 -23.75 -23.00 9.42
C GLU A 443 -23.54 -21.51 9.78
N GLN A 444 -22.29 -21.04 9.85
CA GLN A 444 -21.95 -19.68 10.19
C GLN A 444 -21.95 -18.75 8.98
N PRO A 445 -22.23 -17.45 9.16
CA PRO A 445 -22.08 -16.47 8.11
C PRO A 445 -20.61 -16.17 7.80
N PHE A 446 -20.36 -15.75 6.57
CA PHE A 446 -19.03 -15.37 6.09
C PHE A 446 -18.98 -13.91 5.68
N LEU A 447 -17.84 -13.29 5.88
CA LEU A 447 -17.46 -12.01 5.31
C LEU A 447 -17.00 -12.22 3.85
N ALA A 448 -17.60 -11.50 2.91
CA ALA A 448 -17.13 -11.42 1.53
C ALA A 448 -16.02 -10.36 1.43
N THR A 449 -14.80 -10.77 1.13
CA THR A 449 -13.66 -9.83 1.07
C THR A 449 -13.68 -8.96 -0.18
N GLY A 450 -14.30 -9.45 -1.26
CA GLY A 450 -14.23 -8.85 -2.59
C GLY A 450 -12.92 -9.13 -3.32
N ASP A 451 -12.08 -9.98 -2.73
CA ASP A 451 -10.82 -10.44 -3.31
C ASP A 451 -10.97 -11.87 -3.86
N THR A 452 -10.22 -12.20 -4.90
CA THR A 452 -10.07 -13.55 -5.41
C THR A 452 -8.79 -14.19 -4.89
N ALA A 453 -8.89 -15.44 -4.51
CA ALA A 453 -7.78 -16.23 -3.98
C ALA A 453 -7.94 -17.71 -4.31
N LEU A 454 -6.95 -18.49 -3.94
CA LEU A 454 -7.01 -19.94 -3.96
C LEU A 454 -6.34 -20.50 -2.70
N LEU A 455 -6.74 -21.71 -2.31
CA LEU A 455 -6.02 -22.51 -1.33
C LEU A 455 -5.18 -23.58 -2.05
N TRP A 456 -3.95 -23.77 -1.63
CA TRP A 456 -3.08 -24.82 -2.11
C TRP A 456 -2.29 -25.43 -0.95
N LYS A 457 -2.51 -26.71 -0.68
CA LYS A 457 -1.94 -27.42 0.48
C LYS A 457 -2.22 -26.75 1.83
N GLY A 458 -3.45 -26.24 1.98
CA GLY A 458 -3.91 -25.54 3.17
C GLY A 458 -3.38 -24.11 3.35
N GLU A 459 -2.68 -23.56 2.37
CA GLU A 459 -2.12 -22.21 2.41
C GLU A 459 -2.82 -21.30 1.39
N LEU A 460 -2.95 -20.01 1.74
CA LEU A 460 -3.65 -19.00 0.98
C LEU A 460 -2.73 -18.33 -0.04
N TYR A 461 -3.24 -18.11 -1.24
CA TYR A 461 -2.59 -17.36 -2.32
C TYR A 461 -3.59 -16.35 -2.90
N PHE A 462 -3.19 -15.09 -2.91
CA PHE A 462 -3.99 -14.01 -3.49
C PHE A 462 -3.90 -14.03 -5.02
N ALA A 463 -5.02 -13.86 -5.71
CA ALA A 463 -5.07 -13.78 -7.16
C ALA A 463 -5.37 -12.36 -7.67
N GLY A 464 -6.29 -11.62 -7.03
CA GLY A 464 -6.65 -10.27 -7.42
C GLY A 464 -7.89 -9.74 -6.71
N ARG A 465 -8.41 -8.58 -7.12
CA ARG A 465 -9.69 -8.04 -6.67
C ARG A 465 -10.77 -8.27 -7.70
N ILE A 466 -11.92 -8.77 -7.31
CA ILE A 466 -13.04 -9.09 -8.22
C ILE A 466 -13.39 -7.90 -9.11
N LYS A 467 -13.50 -6.70 -8.54
CA LYS A 467 -13.90 -5.47 -9.26
C LYS A 467 -12.82 -4.86 -10.14
N ASP A 468 -11.58 -5.29 -9.96
CA ASP A 468 -10.43 -4.73 -10.69
C ASP A 468 -9.95 -5.69 -11.81
N ILE A 469 -10.41 -6.95 -11.84
CA ILE A 469 -10.04 -7.91 -12.88
C ILE A 469 -10.49 -7.39 -14.25
N ILE A 470 -9.57 -7.42 -15.21
CA ILE A 470 -9.80 -7.04 -16.59
C ILE A 470 -10.07 -8.32 -17.38
N ILE A 471 -11.24 -8.44 -18.01
CA ILE A 471 -11.65 -9.66 -18.74
C ILE A 471 -11.61 -9.38 -20.24
N ILE A 472 -10.60 -9.91 -20.93
CA ILE A 472 -10.47 -9.73 -22.38
C ILE A 472 -10.54 -11.10 -23.05
N ARG A 473 -11.52 -11.29 -23.92
CA ARG A 473 -11.76 -12.55 -24.66
C ARG A 473 -11.80 -13.79 -23.74
N GLY A 474 -12.41 -13.64 -22.54
CA GLY A 474 -12.57 -14.72 -21.56
C GLY A 474 -11.32 -15.03 -20.74
N ARG A 475 -10.22 -14.27 -20.89
CA ARG A 475 -9.02 -14.37 -20.07
C ARG A 475 -8.99 -13.28 -19.01
N ASN A 476 -8.67 -13.64 -17.77
CA ASN A 476 -8.58 -12.73 -16.64
C ASN A 476 -7.17 -12.13 -16.55
N TYR A 477 -7.09 -10.80 -16.62
CA TYR A 477 -5.85 -10.06 -16.39
C TYR A 477 -5.95 -9.31 -15.06
N TYR A 478 -4.91 -9.42 -14.27
CA TYR A 478 -4.86 -8.80 -12.94
C TYR A 478 -4.04 -7.51 -13.02
N PRO A 479 -4.64 -6.34 -12.73
CA PRO A 479 -3.97 -5.04 -12.85
C PRO A 479 -2.62 -4.98 -12.18
N HIS A 480 -2.51 -5.50 -10.95
CA HIS A 480 -1.27 -5.46 -10.17
C HIS A 480 -0.09 -6.21 -10.83
N ASP A 481 -0.35 -7.25 -11.65
CA ASP A 481 0.70 -7.94 -12.41
C ASP A 481 1.26 -7.05 -13.53
N ILE A 482 0.38 -6.32 -14.22
CA ILE A 482 0.74 -5.37 -15.29
C ILE A 482 1.48 -4.18 -14.68
N GLU A 483 0.98 -3.66 -13.59
CA GLU A 483 1.57 -2.56 -12.84
C GLU A 483 2.97 -2.92 -12.34
N LEU A 484 3.18 -4.13 -11.86
CA LEU A 484 4.47 -4.62 -11.40
C LEU A 484 5.54 -4.62 -12.50
N VAL A 485 5.22 -5.11 -13.69
CA VAL A 485 6.20 -5.16 -14.78
C VAL A 485 6.49 -3.77 -15.35
N LEU A 486 5.51 -2.87 -15.36
CA LEU A 486 5.67 -1.48 -15.78
C LEU A 486 6.40 -0.61 -14.73
N ALA A 487 6.40 -0.99 -13.47
CA ALA A 487 7.15 -0.28 -12.42
C ALA A 487 8.68 -0.27 -12.63
N GLY A 488 9.18 -1.11 -13.56
CA GLY A 488 10.58 -1.12 -14.00
C GLY A 488 10.95 -0.05 -15.03
N VAL A 489 9.98 0.69 -15.59
CA VAL A 489 10.23 1.75 -16.57
C VAL A 489 10.71 3.01 -15.83
N GLU A 490 11.96 3.40 -16.06
CA GLU A 490 12.65 4.44 -15.28
C GLU A 490 12.04 5.84 -15.43
N GLU A 491 11.40 6.11 -16.56
CA GLU A 491 10.75 7.38 -16.88
C GLU A 491 9.44 7.59 -16.12
N LEU A 492 8.85 6.52 -15.59
CA LEU A 492 7.60 6.57 -14.85
C LEU A 492 7.83 6.90 -13.37
N ARG A 493 6.86 7.55 -12.80
CA ARG A 493 6.87 7.85 -11.36
C ARG A 493 6.53 6.58 -10.57
N PRO A 494 7.41 6.12 -9.67
CA PRO A 494 7.19 4.89 -8.92
C PRO A 494 5.87 4.86 -8.15
N GLY A 495 5.12 3.76 -8.27
CA GLY A 495 3.83 3.58 -7.59
C GLY A 495 2.71 4.50 -8.07
N CYS A 496 2.88 5.18 -9.22
CA CYS A 496 1.90 6.08 -9.82
C CYS A 496 1.58 5.62 -11.25
N LEU A 497 1.16 4.39 -11.36
CA LEU A 497 0.70 3.77 -12.61
C LEU A 497 -0.47 2.84 -12.31
N MET A 498 -1.39 2.71 -13.23
CA MET A 498 -2.63 1.98 -13.07
C MET A 498 -2.99 1.29 -14.38
N ALA A 499 -3.26 -0.02 -14.30
CA ALA A 499 -3.88 -0.79 -15.37
C ALA A 499 -5.37 -0.95 -15.07
N TYR A 500 -6.23 -0.84 -16.08
CA TYR A 500 -7.68 -0.93 -15.86
C TYR A 500 -8.40 -1.34 -17.15
N ALA A 501 -9.64 -1.82 -16.99
CA ALA A 501 -10.53 -2.06 -18.13
C ALA A 501 -11.09 -0.74 -18.65
N SER A 502 -10.94 -0.49 -19.97
CA SER A 502 -11.63 0.57 -20.71
C SER A 502 -12.71 -0.04 -21.61
N GLY A 503 -13.67 0.78 -22.02
CA GLY A 503 -14.83 0.38 -22.82
C GLY A 503 -16.15 0.68 -22.11
N ALA A 504 -17.25 0.81 -22.86
CA ALA A 504 -18.59 0.95 -22.32
C ALA A 504 -19.08 -0.39 -21.73
N GLU A 505 -20.04 -0.34 -20.79
CA GLU A 505 -20.57 -1.55 -20.09
C GLU A 505 -21.08 -2.65 -21.04
N ASP A 506 -21.44 -2.31 -22.30
CA ASP A 506 -21.96 -3.23 -23.32
C ASP A 506 -20.90 -3.63 -24.38
N GLU A 507 -19.68 -3.13 -24.30
CA GLU A 507 -18.60 -3.44 -25.23
C GLU A 507 -17.58 -4.40 -24.61
N SER A 508 -16.80 -5.10 -25.45
CA SER A 508 -15.69 -5.92 -24.96
C SER A 508 -14.69 -5.06 -24.20
N GLU A 509 -14.31 -5.48 -22.98
CA GLU A 509 -13.28 -4.80 -22.21
C GLU A 509 -11.95 -4.78 -22.97
N HIS A 510 -11.26 -3.65 -22.86
CA HIS A 510 -9.93 -3.45 -23.41
C HIS A 510 -8.96 -3.03 -22.29
N LEU A 511 -7.70 -3.38 -22.43
CA LEU A 511 -6.68 -2.92 -21.49
C LEU A 511 -6.37 -1.45 -21.73
N ALA A 512 -6.50 -0.64 -20.68
CA ALA A 512 -5.97 0.71 -20.60
C ALA A 512 -4.88 0.81 -19.53
N VAL A 513 -3.92 1.71 -19.75
CA VAL A 513 -2.84 2.00 -18.80
C VAL A 513 -2.73 3.51 -18.60
N ALA A 514 -2.76 3.97 -17.35
CA ALA A 514 -2.52 5.35 -16.97
C ALA A 514 -1.22 5.43 -16.17
N VAL A 515 -0.31 6.33 -16.56
CA VAL A 515 1.01 6.45 -15.94
C VAL A 515 1.35 7.92 -15.66
N GLU A 516 1.84 8.21 -14.45
CA GLU A 516 2.45 9.52 -14.17
C GLU A 516 3.92 9.49 -14.61
N VAL A 517 4.28 10.51 -15.40
CA VAL A 517 5.65 10.70 -15.85
C VAL A 517 6.45 11.47 -14.81
N ARG A 518 7.74 11.23 -14.72
CA ARG A 518 8.62 11.97 -13.80
C ARG A 518 8.69 13.45 -14.16
N ALA A 519 8.60 14.32 -13.13
CA ALA A 519 8.56 15.76 -13.29
C ALA A 519 9.81 16.35 -13.96
N ASP A 520 10.97 15.71 -13.80
CA ASP A 520 12.22 16.15 -14.41
C ASP A 520 12.24 16.03 -15.93
N LEU A 521 11.45 15.10 -16.49
CA LEU A 521 11.28 14.88 -17.93
C LEU A 521 10.28 15.85 -18.57
N LEU A 522 9.47 16.54 -17.79
CA LEU A 522 8.42 17.46 -18.26
C LEU A 522 8.89 18.93 -18.36
N LYS A 523 10.17 19.20 -18.15
CA LYS A 523 10.73 20.56 -18.19
C LYS A 523 10.62 21.22 -19.56
N ASP A 524 10.70 20.44 -20.63
CA ASP A 524 10.50 20.88 -22.00
C ASP A 524 9.38 20.04 -22.65
N PRO A 525 8.15 20.57 -22.76
CA PRO A 525 7.02 19.82 -23.28
C PRO A 525 7.16 19.36 -24.73
N ASP A 526 7.87 20.12 -25.57
CA ASP A 526 8.04 19.78 -26.99
C ASP A 526 9.05 18.65 -27.17
N VAL A 527 10.16 18.70 -26.43
CA VAL A 527 11.13 17.60 -26.35
C VAL A 527 10.49 16.34 -25.79
N PHE A 528 9.70 16.50 -24.72
CA PHE A 528 8.98 15.37 -24.13
C PHE A 528 8.07 14.69 -25.15
N ARG A 529 7.19 15.45 -25.82
CA ARG A 529 6.23 14.89 -26.78
C ARG A 529 6.93 14.25 -27.98
N LYS A 530 7.97 14.87 -28.48
CA LYS A 530 8.64 14.40 -29.71
C LYS A 530 9.51 13.14 -29.50
N TYR A 531 10.21 13.05 -28.38
CA TYR A 531 11.23 12.02 -28.18
C TYR A 531 10.98 11.10 -26.99
N VAL A 532 10.62 11.65 -25.82
CA VAL A 532 10.48 10.86 -24.58
C VAL A 532 9.18 10.07 -24.60
N LEU A 533 8.08 10.66 -25.02
CA LEU A 533 6.77 10.03 -25.07
C LEU A 533 6.79 8.79 -25.99
N THR A 534 7.34 8.90 -27.19
CA THR A 534 7.43 7.77 -28.15
C THR A 534 8.23 6.62 -27.55
N SER A 535 9.34 6.92 -26.87
CA SER A 535 10.15 5.89 -26.21
C SER A 535 9.41 5.19 -25.07
N ILE A 536 8.70 5.96 -24.23
CA ILE A 536 7.91 5.37 -23.12
C ILE A 536 6.77 4.52 -23.69
N ASP A 537 6.06 5.00 -24.71
CA ASP A 537 4.94 4.29 -25.33
C ASP A 537 5.39 2.95 -25.90
N GLN A 538 6.50 2.93 -26.61
CA GLN A 538 7.09 1.69 -27.15
C GLN A 538 7.49 0.71 -26.03
N LYS A 539 8.12 1.20 -24.95
CA LYS A 539 8.49 0.36 -23.81
C LYS A 539 7.25 -0.25 -23.14
N ILE A 540 6.18 0.52 -22.95
CA ILE A 540 4.94 0.00 -22.37
C ILE A 540 4.34 -1.08 -23.24
N ILE A 541 4.22 -0.86 -24.56
CA ILE A 541 3.71 -1.85 -25.53
C ILE A 541 4.55 -3.12 -25.50
N GLU A 542 5.89 -2.97 -25.58
CA GLU A 542 6.81 -4.11 -25.59
C GLU A 542 6.73 -4.94 -24.30
N ILE A 543 6.77 -4.27 -23.15
CA ILE A 543 6.74 -4.95 -21.84
C ILE A 543 5.40 -5.68 -21.66
N VAL A 544 4.28 -5.02 -21.92
CA VAL A 544 2.95 -5.62 -21.77
C VAL A 544 2.77 -6.74 -22.80
N GLY A 545 3.13 -6.52 -24.07
CA GLY A 545 3.06 -7.52 -25.12
C GLY A 545 3.87 -8.77 -24.80
N LYS A 546 5.10 -8.59 -24.32
CA LYS A 546 6.00 -9.69 -23.97
C LYS A 546 5.50 -10.54 -22.80
N HIS A 547 4.92 -9.90 -21.78
CA HIS A 547 4.51 -10.59 -20.55
C HIS A 547 3.08 -11.11 -20.57
N PHE A 548 2.17 -10.42 -21.28
CA PHE A 548 0.72 -10.71 -21.23
C PHE A 548 0.11 -11.06 -22.60
N GLN A 549 0.86 -10.91 -23.68
CA GLN A 549 0.42 -11.19 -25.07
C GLN A 549 -0.80 -10.35 -25.48
N ILE A 550 -0.90 -9.14 -24.92
CA ILE A 550 -1.91 -8.14 -25.29
C ILE A 550 -1.25 -6.77 -25.44
N THR A 551 -1.87 -5.90 -26.20
CA THR A 551 -1.44 -4.49 -26.32
C THR A 551 -2.45 -3.60 -25.63
N PRO A 552 -2.02 -2.65 -24.77
CA PRO A 552 -2.94 -1.67 -24.22
C PRO A 552 -3.56 -0.84 -25.35
N SER A 553 -4.92 -0.84 -25.44
CA SER A 553 -5.63 -0.07 -26.44
C SER A 553 -5.59 1.43 -26.15
N GLU A 554 -5.47 1.80 -24.89
CA GLU A 554 -5.39 3.17 -24.43
C GLU A 554 -4.25 3.34 -23.46
N ARG A 555 -3.45 4.39 -23.62
CA ARG A 555 -2.36 4.79 -22.72
C ARG A 555 -2.51 6.27 -22.40
N LEU A 556 -2.64 6.59 -21.10
CA LEU A 556 -2.73 7.94 -20.58
C LEU A 556 -1.40 8.33 -19.93
N TYR A 557 -0.78 9.37 -20.41
CA TYR A 557 0.42 9.98 -19.86
C TYR A 557 0.03 11.19 -19.04
N LEU A 558 0.38 11.19 -17.76
CA LEU A 558 -0.17 12.09 -16.76
C LEU A 558 0.94 12.88 -16.06
N GLU A 559 0.61 14.11 -15.66
CA GLU A 559 1.44 14.89 -14.75
C GLU A 559 1.49 14.27 -13.35
N PRO A 560 2.59 14.50 -12.61
CA PRO A 560 2.70 14.04 -11.23
C PRO A 560 1.55 14.55 -10.34
N GLY A 561 0.89 13.62 -9.64
CA GLY A 561 -0.22 13.91 -8.73
C GLY A 561 -1.61 13.84 -9.34
N THR A 562 -1.72 13.36 -10.58
CA THR A 562 -3.02 13.20 -11.29
C THR A 562 -3.76 11.91 -10.83
N ILE A 563 -3.03 10.83 -10.58
CA ILE A 563 -3.64 9.58 -10.10
C ILE A 563 -4.06 9.74 -8.64
N ASP A 564 -5.36 9.66 -8.39
CA ASP A 564 -5.94 9.80 -7.06
C ASP A 564 -5.60 8.58 -6.18
N LYS A 565 -5.11 8.88 -4.98
CA LYS A 565 -4.70 7.88 -3.99
C LYS A 565 -5.43 8.06 -2.67
N THR A 566 -5.47 7.00 -1.89
CA THR A 566 -5.92 7.07 -0.50
C THR A 566 -4.91 7.84 0.35
N SER A 567 -5.31 8.23 1.55
CA SER A 567 -4.40 8.83 2.54
C SER A 567 -3.25 7.90 2.95
N SER A 568 -3.37 6.60 2.72
CA SER A 568 -2.31 5.60 2.92
C SER A 568 -1.43 5.38 1.68
N GLY A 569 -1.70 6.07 0.56
CA GLY A 569 -0.91 6.00 -0.68
C GLY A 569 -1.38 4.97 -1.71
N LYS A 570 -2.44 4.21 -1.44
CA LYS A 570 -3.00 3.21 -2.38
C LYS A 570 -3.79 3.89 -3.50
N ILE A 571 -3.68 3.38 -4.73
CA ILE A 571 -4.42 3.89 -5.88
C ILE A 571 -5.92 3.59 -5.71
N LYS A 572 -6.76 4.60 -5.95
CA LYS A 572 -8.24 4.46 -5.95
C LYS A 572 -8.72 4.02 -7.34
N HIS A 573 -8.52 2.74 -7.69
CA HIS A 573 -8.77 2.21 -9.03
C HIS A 573 -10.14 2.60 -9.61
N LEU A 574 -11.23 2.34 -8.90
CA LEU A 574 -12.57 2.65 -9.37
C LEU A 574 -12.83 4.14 -9.61
N ARG A 575 -12.30 5.00 -8.73
CA ARG A 575 -12.46 6.45 -8.88
C ARG A 575 -11.66 6.96 -10.07
N ASN A 576 -10.38 6.55 -10.18
CA ASN A 576 -9.54 6.92 -11.31
C ASN A 576 -10.11 6.41 -12.63
N ARG A 577 -10.54 5.13 -12.69
CA ARG A 577 -11.21 4.58 -13.88
C ARG A 577 -12.39 5.45 -14.33
N LYS A 578 -13.25 5.85 -13.38
CA LYS A 578 -14.39 6.72 -13.65
C LYS A 578 -13.97 8.10 -14.16
N THR A 579 -13.06 8.77 -13.46
CA THR A 579 -12.60 10.11 -13.84
C THR A 579 -11.87 10.11 -15.19
N PHE A 580 -11.11 9.04 -15.49
CA PHE A 580 -10.42 8.89 -16.78
C PHE A 580 -11.41 8.64 -17.93
N ALA A 581 -12.47 7.85 -17.69
CA ALA A 581 -13.53 7.62 -18.67
C ALA A 581 -14.40 8.87 -18.94
N GLU A 582 -14.70 9.64 -17.88
CA GLU A 582 -15.48 10.89 -17.96
C GLU A 582 -14.66 12.12 -18.35
N GLU A 583 -13.34 11.97 -18.51
CA GLU A 583 -12.39 13.08 -18.77
C GLU A 583 -12.48 14.24 -17.77
N THR A 584 -12.85 13.94 -16.53
CA THR A 584 -13.08 14.91 -15.46
C THR A 584 -11.84 15.15 -14.59
N PHE A 585 -10.63 15.06 -15.15
CA PHE A 585 -9.38 15.25 -14.44
C PHE A 585 -8.46 16.26 -15.15
N ALA A 586 -7.60 16.90 -14.36
CA ALA A 586 -6.51 17.75 -14.86
C ALA A 586 -5.21 16.96 -14.94
N GLY A 587 -4.22 17.47 -15.67
CA GLY A 587 -2.88 16.85 -15.72
C GLY A 587 -2.73 15.77 -16.80
N LEU A 588 -3.62 15.70 -17.78
CA LEU A 588 -3.40 14.89 -18.98
C LEU A 588 -2.33 15.56 -19.86
N ILE A 589 -1.23 14.85 -20.06
CA ILE A 589 -0.17 15.26 -20.99
C ILE A 589 -0.50 14.80 -22.40
N GLU A 590 -0.83 13.51 -22.54
CA GLU A 590 -1.16 12.88 -23.83
C GLU A 590 -2.03 11.65 -23.62
N ARG A 591 -2.92 11.38 -24.58
CA ARG A 591 -3.70 10.16 -24.70
C ARG A 591 -3.35 9.49 -26.02
N VAL A 592 -2.85 8.28 -25.98
CA VAL A 592 -2.52 7.47 -27.15
C VAL A 592 -3.52 6.31 -27.22
N SER A 593 -4.32 6.27 -28.28
CA SER A 593 -5.28 5.21 -28.55
C SER A 593 -4.84 4.43 -29.79
N SER A 594 -4.80 3.10 -29.69
CA SER A 594 -4.61 2.24 -30.85
C SER A 594 -5.99 1.93 -31.44
N SER A 595 -6.18 2.12 -32.74
CA SER A 595 -7.38 1.65 -33.42
C SER A 595 -7.54 0.14 -33.22
N THR A 596 -8.71 -0.32 -32.81
CA THR A 596 -9.05 -1.74 -32.62
C THR A 596 -9.20 -2.48 -33.93
N GLU A 597 -8.21 -2.47 -34.80
CA GLU A 597 -8.12 -3.47 -35.89
C GLU A 597 -7.20 -4.59 -35.39
N THR A 598 -7.83 -5.71 -35.14
CA THR A 598 -7.20 -6.96 -34.69
C THR A 598 -6.35 -7.52 -35.82
N GLU A 599 -5.07 -7.27 -35.79
CA GLU A 599 -4.14 -8.17 -36.45
C GLU A 599 -3.85 -9.33 -35.46
N ASP A 600 -4.20 -10.54 -35.89
CA ASP A 600 -3.73 -11.77 -35.27
C ASP A 600 -2.20 -11.70 -35.26
N PHE A 601 -1.63 -11.66 -34.07
CA PHE A 601 -0.19 -11.79 -33.90
C PHE A 601 0.22 -13.22 -34.24
N ASP A 602 0.43 -13.48 -35.51
CA ASP A 602 1.42 -14.48 -35.92
C ASP A 602 2.76 -13.96 -35.39
N VAL A 603 3.42 -14.75 -34.59
CA VAL A 603 4.76 -14.50 -34.09
C VAL A 603 5.75 -14.59 -35.28
N ALA A 604 5.69 -13.58 -36.15
CA ALA A 604 6.75 -13.24 -37.05
C ALA A 604 7.59 -12.15 -36.37
N GLU A 605 8.83 -12.46 -36.11
CA GLU A 605 9.86 -11.58 -35.58
C GLU A 605 9.85 -10.22 -36.31
N ASN A 606 9.13 -9.23 -35.78
CA ASN A 606 9.29 -7.83 -36.16
C ASN A 606 10.48 -7.27 -35.34
N LYS A 607 11.70 -7.64 -35.76
CA LYS A 607 12.89 -6.87 -35.38
C LYS A 607 12.73 -5.47 -35.97
N PRO A 608 13.00 -4.39 -35.19
CA PRO A 608 13.05 -3.04 -35.72
C PRO A 608 13.92 -3.04 -36.96
N SER A 609 13.56 -2.26 -37.98
CA SER A 609 14.41 -2.22 -39.18
C SER A 609 15.83 -1.85 -38.72
N LEU A 610 16.84 -2.46 -39.37
CA LEU A 610 18.24 -2.17 -39.06
C LEU A 610 18.53 -0.67 -39.09
N GLU A 611 17.83 0.06 -39.92
CA GLU A 611 17.87 1.52 -40.01
C GLU A 611 17.38 2.20 -38.71
N THR A 612 16.24 1.77 -38.19
CA THR A 612 15.69 2.28 -36.90
C THR A 612 16.63 1.96 -35.76
N GLU A 613 17.24 0.77 -35.77
CA GLU A 613 18.13 0.31 -34.72
C GLU A 613 19.46 1.08 -34.69
N LEU A 614 20.06 1.31 -35.86
CA LEU A 614 21.33 2.05 -35.99
C LEU A 614 21.12 3.57 -35.76
N THR A 615 20.00 4.14 -36.21
CA THR A 615 19.63 5.53 -35.92
C THR A 615 19.46 5.75 -34.40
N ALA A 616 18.77 4.84 -33.69
CA ALA A 616 18.62 4.90 -32.25
C ALA A 616 19.97 4.76 -31.51
N LEU A 617 20.88 3.91 -32.02
CA LEU A 617 22.21 3.74 -31.44
C LEU A 617 23.07 5.02 -31.66
N PHE A 618 23.00 5.62 -32.85
CA PHE A 618 23.66 6.88 -33.12
C PHE A 618 23.20 7.99 -32.18
N ASN A 619 21.89 8.20 -32.06
CA ASN A 619 21.31 9.20 -31.13
C ASN A 619 21.73 8.96 -29.68
N LYS A 620 21.81 7.69 -29.26
CA LYS A 620 22.20 7.32 -27.89
C LYS A 620 23.66 7.66 -27.59
N VAL A 621 24.57 7.42 -28.54
CA VAL A 621 26.01 7.59 -28.35
C VAL A 621 26.44 9.01 -28.68
N VAL A 622 25.96 9.55 -29.81
CA VAL A 622 26.39 10.85 -30.34
C VAL A 622 25.58 12.01 -29.77
N SER A 623 24.39 11.72 -29.22
CA SER A 623 23.44 12.73 -28.66
C SER A 623 22.99 13.78 -29.68
N LEU A 624 22.99 13.43 -30.97
CA LEU A 624 22.54 14.25 -32.09
C LEU A 624 21.60 13.43 -32.97
N ASP A 625 20.66 14.09 -33.63
CA ASP A 625 19.71 13.45 -34.55
C ASP A 625 20.39 13.32 -35.94
N PRO A 626 20.68 12.14 -36.44
CA PRO A 626 21.43 12.00 -37.68
C PRO A 626 20.55 12.25 -38.91
N GLU A 627 20.99 13.09 -39.79
CA GLU A 627 20.51 13.05 -41.20
C GLU A 627 21.17 11.86 -41.89
N LEU A 628 20.36 10.93 -42.41
CA LEU A 628 20.86 9.67 -42.98
C LEU A 628 21.90 9.85 -44.11
N ASP A 629 21.80 10.92 -44.82
CA ASP A 629 22.67 11.25 -45.98
C ASP A 629 23.76 12.30 -45.62
N GLN A 630 23.92 12.70 -44.36
CA GLN A 630 24.97 13.59 -43.89
C GLN A 630 26.21 12.75 -43.49
N PRO A 631 27.45 13.15 -43.86
CA PRO A 631 28.64 12.52 -43.33
C PRO A 631 28.68 12.54 -41.80
N ILE A 632 28.93 11.37 -41.17
CA ILE A 632 28.91 11.25 -39.72
C ILE A 632 29.98 12.08 -39.02
N LEU A 633 31.09 12.38 -39.71
CA LEU A 633 32.15 13.26 -39.23
C LEU A 633 31.74 14.74 -39.25
N ASP A 634 30.77 15.14 -40.08
CA ASP A 634 30.27 16.50 -40.23
C ASP A 634 29.00 16.79 -39.42
N CYS A 635 28.54 15.85 -38.62
CA CYS A 635 27.32 16.02 -37.81
C CYS A 635 27.48 16.98 -36.62
N GLY A 636 28.69 17.46 -36.35
CA GLY A 636 28.99 18.41 -35.25
C GLY A 636 29.34 17.74 -33.94
N ALA A 637 29.50 16.42 -33.92
CA ALA A 637 29.96 15.67 -32.73
C ALA A 637 31.48 15.65 -32.63
N ASP A 638 32.00 15.40 -31.42
CA ASP A 638 33.43 15.13 -31.20
C ASP A 638 33.83 13.82 -31.90
N SER A 639 34.99 13.84 -32.56
CA SER A 639 35.52 12.65 -33.27
C SER A 639 35.66 11.41 -32.37
N VAL A 640 35.91 11.59 -31.06
CA VAL A 640 35.98 10.50 -30.07
C VAL A 640 34.63 9.81 -29.91
N VAL A 641 33.55 10.57 -29.89
CA VAL A 641 32.16 10.06 -29.75
C VAL A 641 31.74 9.33 -31.02
N ILE A 642 32.17 9.79 -32.20
CA ILE A 642 31.92 9.07 -33.46
C ILE A 642 32.66 7.73 -33.47
N VAL A 643 33.93 7.69 -33.03
CA VAL A 643 34.70 6.44 -32.91
C VAL A 643 34.01 5.47 -31.93
N GLU A 644 33.47 5.97 -30.81
CA GLU A 644 32.71 5.14 -29.87
C GLU A 644 31.44 4.55 -30.50
N PHE A 645 30.71 5.33 -31.29
CA PHE A 645 29.56 4.81 -32.05
C PHE A 645 29.97 3.71 -33.04
N VAL A 646 31.03 3.92 -33.80
CA VAL A 646 31.54 2.92 -34.75
C VAL A 646 31.95 1.62 -34.05
N ASP A 647 32.70 1.70 -32.93
CA ASP A 647 33.11 0.55 -32.13
C ASP A 647 31.91 -0.23 -31.57
N GLN A 648 30.85 0.47 -31.12
CA GLN A 648 29.63 -0.19 -30.68
C GLN A 648 28.89 -0.90 -31.80
N VAL A 649 28.87 -0.35 -33.02
CA VAL A 649 28.29 -1.03 -34.21
C VAL A 649 29.11 -2.24 -34.57
N GLU A 650 30.44 -2.11 -34.68
CA GLU A 650 31.34 -3.22 -35.01
C GLU A 650 31.23 -4.37 -34.00
N THR A 651 31.20 -4.06 -32.70
CA THR A 651 31.04 -5.04 -31.64
C THR A 651 29.67 -5.72 -31.69
N LYS A 652 28.59 -4.98 -31.91
CA LYS A 652 27.22 -5.49 -31.90
C LYS A 652 26.96 -6.44 -33.10
N TYR A 653 27.49 -6.13 -34.26
CA TYR A 653 27.26 -6.90 -35.50
C TYR A 653 28.43 -7.79 -35.89
N ALA A 654 29.48 -7.84 -35.06
CA ALA A 654 30.70 -8.66 -35.29
C ALA A 654 31.34 -8.44 -36.67
N LEU A 655 31.48 -7.17 -37.07
CA LEU A 655 32.02 -6.76 -38.34
C LEU A 655 33.04 -5.62 -38.16
N SER A 656 33.81 -5.29 -39.22
CA SER A 656 34.61 -4.08 -39.30
C SER A 656 34.03 -3.16 -40.36
N LEU A 657 33.87 -1.87 -40.01
CA LEU A 657 33.31 -0.83 -40.87
C LEU A 657 34.43 -0.11 -41.61
N GLU A 658 34.21 0.16 -42.88
CA GLU A 658 35.06 1.07 -43.67
C GLU A 658 34.49 2.48 -43.54
N ILE A 659 35.20 3.36 -42.82
CA ILE A 659 34.83 4.74 -42.56
C ILE A 659 35.77 5.67 -43.31
N GLU A 660 35.23 6.44 -44.24
CA GLU A 660 35.89 7.49 -45.00
C GLU A 660 35.32 8.85 -44.59
N ASP A 661 35.93 9.97 -45.00
CA ASP A 661 35.54 11.31 -44.60
C ASP A 661 34.08 11.67 -44.98
N ASP A 662 33.53 11.06 -46.02
CA ASP A 662 32.17 11.26 -46.53
C ASP A 662 31.19 10.14 -46.13
N THR A 663 31.60 9.20 -45.25
CA THR A 663 30.73 8.10 -44.81
C THR A 663 29.51 8.61 -44.07
N THR A 664 28.34 8.23 -44.55
CA THR A 664 27.04 8.59 -43.95
C THR A 664 26.49 7.46 -43.05
N LEU A 665 25.52 7.76 -42.19
CA LEU A 665 24.83 6.72 -41.43
C LEU A 665 24.14 5.68 -42.36
N LYS A 666 23.69 6.12 -43.53
CA LYS A 666 23.11 5.26 -44.56
C LYS A 666 24.12 4.27 -45.14
N ASP A 667 25.38 4.69 -45.30
CA ASP A 667 26.45 3.80 -45.76
C ASP A 667 26.79 2.74 -44.72
N ILE A 668 26.82 3.12 -43.44
CA ILE A 668 26.98 2.18 -42.31
C ILE A 668 25.85 1.16 -42.29
N ILE A 669 24.60 1.59 -42.44
CA ILE A 669 23.43 0.70 -42.55
C ILE A 669 23.61 -0.25 -43.76
N GLY A 670 24.11 0.26 -44.88
CA GLY A 670 24.43 -0.55 -46.08
C GLY A 670 25.49 -1.60 -45.80
N GLN A 671 26.59 -1.24 -45.15
CA GLN A 671 27.67 -2.16 -44.79
C GLN A 671 27.17 -3.27 -43.81
N VAL A 672 26.37 -2.92 -42.83
CA VAL A 672 25.77 -3.92 -41.90
C VAL A 672 24.76 -4.83 -42.60
N LYS A 673 23.99 -4.33 -43.58
CA LYS A 673 23.06 -5.16 -44.40
C LYS A 673 23.77 -6.13 -45.36
N SER A 674 24.99 -5.81 -45.77
CA SER A 674 25.72 -6.62 -46.78
C SER A 674 26.44 -7.83 -46.17
N LYS A 675 26.50 -7.90 -44.86
CA LYS A 675 27.09 -9.03 -44.11
C LYS A 675 26.03 -9.81 -43.34
#